data_5a4926e64231613ad4143064683f8e66
#
_entry.id   5a4926e64231613ad4143064683f8e66
#
_cell.length_a   1.000
_cell.length_b   1.000
_cell.length_c   1.000
_cell.angle_alpha   90.00
_cell.angle_beta   90.00
_cell.angle_gamma   90.00
#
_symmetry.space_group_name_H-M   'P 1'
#
loop_
_entity.id
_entity.type
_entity.pdbx_description
1 polymer ?
#
loop_
_entity_poly.entity_id
_entity_poly.type
_entity_poly.pdbx_seq_one_letter_code
_entity_poly.pdbx_strand_id
1 'polypeptide(L)'
;MDDEIKDTMPSEHTDYKPVNRFDASAVHHLSGMYQNWFLDYASYVILERAVPHIEDGLKPVQRRILHSMKRMDDGRFNKVANIVGHTMQFHPHGDASIGDALVQMGQKDLLVDCQGNWGNILTGDRAAAPRYIEARLSKFALDVVFNPKTTDWQLSYDGRNKEPITLPAKFPLLLAQGAEGIAVGLSSKILPHNLVEICDAAIAYLRGEEFHLYPDFPTGGSIDVAKYNDGQRGGSVKVRAKIEKLDPKTIVIREIPFSKTTSTLIDSILRAIEKGKIKAKKVDDNTAAEVEIQVHLAPGVSSDKTIDALYAFSDCEINLSPNCCVIENNKPCFLTVSDVLRHSTDSTMGLLRRELQIRKAELEEQLFFSSLERIFIEERIYKEKKFEQAKSQDEVVDFIDSKLEPFKTQVFRVQNFEYSFHRDITRDDILRLLEIKMQRILKYNKDKADELIARIKAELAEIEYDLAHMTEVTIHWFEFLREKYGKDHPRSTEIRNFDTIEASKVVEANQKLYINRAEGFIGTGLKKDEFVCNCSDIDDIIVFFKDGKYKMVHAADKIFVGKNILHVQVFKKNDKRTIYNVVYRDGKGGASYIKRFFVPTMTAGREYDCTQGTPGSRILYFTANPNGEAEVIKVTLEANPRLRNIFIEKDFSEVGIKGRTSKGNLVTRNPIHRIGLKSHGHSTLGGRKVWYDPDVNRLNYDEHGRLLGEFFDEDSILVVLDDGNFYISTFDANNHYEDNIKIIEKWDPDKVWTAVLFDADNGDCLYLKRFRMEATKRWQNYIGENPKSKLVMLTDTPFPRFEVSLAPTTAPDGTEMQRPPLEIDAEEFIAVKGFKAKGKRVTTFDVLDVKELEPTRFPEPEKEEGEDGEGDDAEDTNLDPDAGKSQQQVIDEMTGQLNLFTENEDL
;
A
#
# COMPACT_ATOMS: atom_id res chain seq x y z
N MET A 1 32.09 3.80 64.27
CA MET A 1 31.36 2.69 64.88
C MET A 1 30.66 1.99 63.76
N ASP A 2 31.44 1.00 63.22
CA ASP A 2 31.07 0.19 62.12
C ASP A 2 30.30 -1.01 62.66
N ASP A 3 29.10 -1.26 62.20
CA ASP A 3 28.38 -2.52 62.40
C ASP A 3 28.21 -3.20 61.05
N GLU A 4 29.08 -4.15 60.82
CA GLU A 4 29.02 -5.13 59.75
C GLU A 4 27.76 -6.00 59.91
N ILE A 5 26.82 -5.90 58.96
CA ILE A 5 25.75 -6.90 58.78
C ILE A 5 26.33 -8.02 57.95
N LYS A 6 26.67 -9.12 58.60
CA LYS A 6 27.02 -10.40 57.97
C LYS A 6 25.76 -10.99 57.32
N ASP A 7 25.77 -11.02 56.01
CA ASP A 7 24.86 -11.82 55.19
C ASP A 7 25.15 -13.30 55.38
N THR A 8 24.37 -13.99 56.19
CA THR A 8 24.35 -15.44 56.32
C THR A 8 23.29 -15.97 55.34
N MET A 9 23.72 -16.28 54.11
CA MET A 9 22.97 -17.17 53.24
C MET A 9 22.96 -18.59 53.87
N PRO A 10 21.79 -19.22 54.01
CA PRO A 10 21.74 -20.65 54.32
C PRO A 10 22.16 -21.43 53.09
N SER A 11 23.25 -22.16 53.19
CA SER A 11 23.60 -23.18 52.23
C SER A 11 22.64 -24.36 52.42
N GLU A 12 21.50 -24.35 51.71
CA GLU A 12 20.75 -25.59 51.51
C GLU A 12 21.49 -26.50 50.55
N HIS A 13 22.35 -27.35 51.10
CA HIS A 13 22.69 -28.61 50.46
C HIS A 13 21.39 -29.41 50.41
N THR A 14 20.64 -29.30 49.30
CA THR A 14 19.67 -30.30 48.98
C THR A 14 20.39 -31.57 48.67
N ASP A 15 20.38 -32.48 49.62
CA ASP A 15 20.71 -33.91 49.38
C ASP A 15 19.82 -34.42 48.24
N TYR A 16 20.40 -34.45 47.04
CA TYR A 16 19.78 -35.09 45.90
C TYR A 16 19.71 -36.58 46.18
N LYS A 17 18.62 -37.03 46.82
CA LYS A 17 18.29 -38.45 46.89
C LYS A 17 17.96 -38.92 45.45
N PRO A 18 18.70 -39.86 44.87
CA PRO A 18 18.36 -40.37 43.57
C PRO A 18 16.95 -40.96 43.66
N VAL A 19 16.02 -40.44 42.89
CA VAL A 19 14.66 -40.96 42.75
C VAL A 19 14.76 -42.46 42.43
N ASN A 20 14.17 -43.32 43.27
CA ASN A 20 14.19 -44.75 43.15
C ASN A 20 13.61 -45.09 41.76
N ARG A 21 14.39 -45.66 40.85
CA ARG A 21 14.04 -45.90 39.43
C ARG A 21 12.83 -46.81 39.21
N PHE A 22 12.16 -47.25 40.28
CA PHE A 22 11.04 -48.19 40.24
C PHE A 22 9.75 -47.65 40.82
N ASP A 23 9.66 -46.37 41.16
CA ASP A 23 8.37 -45.79 41.55
C ASP A 23 7.60 -45.36 40.29
N ALA A 24 6.79 -46.31 39.76
CA ALA A 24 5.99 -46.09 38.54
C ALA A 24 4.98 -44.96 38.67
N SER A 25 4.67 -44.52 39.92
CA SER A 25 3.78 -43.38 40.21
C SER A 25 4.43 -42.02 39.98
N ALA A 26 5.78 -41.96 39.95
CA ALA A 26 6.54 -40.75 39.72
C ALA A 26 7.01 -40.55 38.24
N VAL A 27 6.77 -41.56 37.38
CA VAL A 27 7.18 -41.51 35.98
C VAL A 27 6.03 -40.95 35.12
N HIS A 28 6.17 -39.69 34.71
CA HIS A 28 5.27 -39.11 33.70
C HIS A 28 5.82 -39.40 32.30
N HIS A 29 5.08 -40.18 31.51
CA HIS A 29 5.44 -40.39 30.12
C HIS A 29 5.27 -39.11 29.29
N LEU A 30 6.26 -38.72 28.48
CA LEU A 30 6.22 -37.55 27.61
C LEU A 30 4.99 -37.55 26.68
N SER A 31 4.57 -38.74 26.19
CA SER A 31 3.35 -38.91 25.41
C SER A 31 2.10 -38.47 26.17
N GLY A 32 1.95 -38.83 27.46
CA GLY A 32 0.84 -38.40 28.29
C GLY A 32 0.83 -36.90 28.57
N MET A 33 2.02 -36.29 28.73
CA MET A 33 2.14 -34.82 28.86
C MET A 33 1.68 -34.11 27.58
N TYR A 34 2.06 -34.60 26.38
CA TYR A 34 1.59 -34.05 25.12
C TYR A 34 0.11 -34.31 24.87
N GLN A 35 -0.36 -35.52 25.14
CA GLN A 35 -1.73 -35.95 24.85
C GLN A 35 -2.77 -35.27 25.76
N ASN A 36 -2.43 -35.02 27.04
CA ASN A 36 -3.38 -34.48 28.01
C ASN A 36 -3.10 -33.02 28.31
N TRP A 37 -1.92 -32.70 28.86
CA TRP A 37 -1.67 -31.37 29.39
C TRP A 37 -1.42 -30.30 28.30
N PHE A 38 -0.59 -30.65 27.32
CA PHE A 38 -0.27 -29.71 26.23
C PHE A 38 -1.47 -29.48 25.33
N LEU A 39 -2.22 -30.52 24.98
CA LEU A 39 -3.40 -30.41 24.13
C LEU A 39 -4.50 -29.59 24.82
N ASP A 40 -4.75 -29.86 26.12
CA ASP A 40 -5.73 -29.07 26.90
C ASP A 40 -5.33 -27.61 26.98
N TYR A 41 -4.05 -27.32 27.24
CA TYR A 41 -3.54 -25.95 27.26
C TYR A 41 -3.62 -25.29 25.88
N ALA A 42 -3.22 -25.99 24.81
CA ALA A 42 -3.30 -25.48 23.45
C ALA A 42 -4.74 -25.17 23.05
N SER A 43 -5.68 -26.08 23.34
CA SER A 43 -7.12 -25.86 23.09
C SER A 43 -7.65 -24.66 23.87
N TYR A 44 -7.30 -24.53 25.14
CA TYR A 44 -7.68 -23.38 25.94
C TYR A 44 -7.16 -22.05 25.36
N VAL A 45 -5.87 -22.00 24.94
CA VAL A 45 -5.29 -20.78 24.35
C VAL A 45 -5.96 -20.43 23.01
N ILE A 46 -6.34 -21.41 22.22
CA ILE A 46 -7.01 -21.21 20.94
C ILE A 46 -8.43 -20.69 21.16
N LEU A 47 -9.25 -21.43 21.94
CA LEU A 47 -10.68 -21.19 22.08
C LEU A 47 -11.02 -20.05 23.03
N GLU A 48 -10.26 -19.93 24.15
CA GLU A 48 -10.61 -19.04 25.27
C GLU A 48 -9.71 -17.83 25.42
N ARG A 49 -8.78 -17.58 24.48
CA ARG A 49 -7.84 -16.45 24.64
C ARG A 49 -7.50 -15.71 23.36
N ALA A 50 -6.95 -16.41 22.35
CA ALA A 50 -6.21 -15.75 21.28
C ALA A 50 -7.05 -15.50 20.02
N VAL A 51 -7.99 -16.38 19.69
CA VAL A 51 -8.75 -16.36 18.44
C VAL A 51 -10.14 -15.75 18.69
N PRO A 52 -10.61 -14.81 17.87
CA PRO A 52 -11.96 -14.23 18.01
C PRO A 52 -13.03 -15.23 17.55
N HIS A 53 -14.23 -15.14 18.16
CA HIS A 53 -15.42 -15.87 17.71
C HIS A 53 -16.04 -15.17 16.48
N ILE A 54 -16.61 -15.95 15.55
CA ILE A 54 -17.21 -15.40 14.34
C ILE A 54 -18.50 -14.66 14.61
N GLU A 55 -19.31 -15.10 15.60
CA GLU A 55 -20.63 -14.56 15.90
C GLU A 55 -20.59 -13.11 16.35
N ASP A 56 -19.65 -12.75 17.23
CA ASP A 56 -19.53 -11.39 17.75
C ASP A 56 -18.21 -10.69 17.43
N GLY A 57 -17.28 -11.39 16.75
CA GLY A 57 -15.97 -10.84 16.38
C GLY A 57 -15.04 -10.57 17.56
N LEU A 58 -15.34 -11.06 18.76
CA LEU A 58 -14.65 -10.71 20.00
C LEU A 58 -13.86 -11.89 20.57
N LYS A 59 -12.75 -11.54 21.21
CA LYS A 59 -12.06 -12.47 22.13
C LYS A 59 -12.80 -12.54 23.46
N PRO A 60 -12.69 -13.63 24.23
CA PRO A 60 -13.38 -13.76 25.52
C PRO A 60 -13.14 -12.60 26.50
N VAL A 61 -11.90 -12.07 26.57
CA VAL A 61 -11.61 -10.91 27.43
C VAL A 61 -12.38 -9.67 27.01
N GLN A 62 -12.47 -9.39 25.72
CA GLN A 62 -13.18 -8.23 25.15
C GLN A 62 -14.69 -8.34 25.42
N ARG A 63 -15.26 -9.52 25.21
CA ARG A 63 -16.68 -9.82 25.49
C ARG A 63 -17.01 -9.60 26.97
N ARG A 64 -16.16 -10.07 27.87
CA ARG A 64 -16.32 -9.91 29.33
C ARG A 64 -16.18 -8.45 29.78
N ILE A 65 -15.30 -7.66 29.14
CA ILE A 65 -15.18 -6.22 29.37
C ILE A 65 -16.47 -5.51 28.97
N LEU A 66 -16.97 -5.75 27.74
CA LEU A 66 -18.22 -5.13 27.27
C LEU A 66 -19.42 -5.54 28.14
N HIS A 67 -19.51 -6.81 28.53
CA HIS A 67 -20.52 -7.28 29.47
C HIS A 67 -20.45 -6.55 30.83
N SER A 68 -19.26 -6.39 31.37
CA SER A 68 -19.03 -5.65 32.62
C SER A 68 -19.41 -4.18 32.48
N MET A 69 -19.01 -3.54 31.38
CA MET A 69 -19.39 -2.15 31.10
C MET A 69 -20.92 -2.00 31.01
N LYS A 70 -21.61 -2.95 30.34
CA LYS A 70 -23.08 -2.93 30.21
C LYS A 70 -23.79 -3.10 31.55
N ARG A 71 -23.28 -3.93 32.45
CA ARG A 71 -23.83 -4.08 33.81
C ARG A 71 -23.65 -2.84 34.67
N MET A 72 -22.61 -2.05 34.43
CA MET A 72 -22.30 -0.80 35.14
C MET A 72 -22.88 0.45 34.44
N ASP A 73 -23.52 0.28 33.28
CA ASP A 73 -23.94 1.38 32.40
C ASP A 73 -25.08 2.20 33.04
N ASP A 74 -24.75 3.43 33.38
CA ASP A 74 -25.69 4.47 33.82
C ASP A 74 -25.62 5.72 32.93
N GLY A 75 -24.96 5.62 31.78
CA GLY A 75 -24.74 6.69 30.81
C GLY A 75 -23.56 7.61 31.15
N ARG A 76 -22.93 7.45 32.31
CA ARG A 76 -21.76 8.24 32.72
C ARG A 76 -20.44 7.51 32.47
N PHE A 77 -19.34 8.27 32.43
CA PHE A 77 -18.00 7.69 32.39
C PHE A 77 -17.67 6.99 33.73
N ASN A 78 -17.07 5.82 33.64
CA ASN A 78 -16.55 5.02 34.73
C ASN A 78 -15.03 4.96 34.69
N LYS A 79 -14.35 5.01 35.85
CA LYS A 79 -12.91 4.77 35.91
C LYS A 79 -12.57 3.40 35.36
N VAL A 80 -11.55 3.33 34.49
CA VAL A 80 -11.08 2.06 33.90
C VAL A 80 -10.72 1.07 35.03
N ALA A 81 -10.14 1.52 36.12
CA ALA A 81 -9.86 0.66 37.28
C ALA A 81 -11.10 -0.03 37.82
N ASN A 82 -12.28 0.65 37.88
CA ASN A 82 -13.54 0.06 38.32
C ASN A 82 -14.06 -0.98 37.31
N ILE A 83 -13.97 -0.67 36.03
CA ILE A 83 -14.36 -1.61 34.95
C ILE A 83 -13.49 -2.87 35.01
N VAL A 84 -12.16 -2.73 35.15
CA VAL A 84 -11.22 -3.84 35.31
C VAL A 84 -11.59 -4.69 36.54
N GLY A 85 -11.79 -4.07 37.70
CA GLY A 85 -12.17 -4.76 38.91
C GLY A 85 -13.51 -5.51 38.78
N HIS A 86 -14.51 -4.92 38.11
CA HIS A 86 -15.79 -5.58 37.85
C HIS A 86 -15.61 -6.75 36.85
N THR A 87 -14.75 -6.61 35.83
CA THR A 87 -14.49 -7.67 34.83
C THR A 87 -13.82 -8.89 35.43
N MET A 88 -13.04 -8.75 36.51
CA MET A 88 -12.42 -9.89 37.22
C MET A 88 -13.42 -10.89 37.78
N GLN A 89 -14.70 -10.53 37.96
CA GLN A 89 -15.78 -11.48 38.32
C GLN A 89 -16.04 -12.51 37.19
N PHE A 90 -15.65 -12.23 35.98
CA PHE A 90 -15.88 -13.07 34.80
C PHE A 90 -14.58 -13.59 34.20
N HIS A 91 -13.46 -12.89 34.37
CA HIS A 91 -12.18 -13.18 33.70
C HIS A 91 -11.12 -13.61 34.74
N PRO A 92 -10.69 -14.88 34.76
CA PRO A 92 -9.79 -15.44 35.76
C PRO A 92 -8.30 -15.14 35.47
N HIS A 93 -7.98 -13.94 35.01
CA HIS A 93 -6.62 -13.52 34.68
C HIS A 93 -6.30 -12.16 35.35
N GLY A 94 -5.02 -11.76 35.33
CA GLY A 94 -4.56 -10.54 35.98
C GLY A 94 -5.19 -9.27 35.41
N ASP A 95 -5.41 -8.31 36.30
CA ASP A 95 -5.99 -6.98 36.05
C ASP A 95 -5.28 -6.20 34.93
N ALA A 96 -3.95 -6.33 34.86
CA ALA A 96 -3.17 -5.68 33.78
C ALA A 96 -3.62 -6.12 32.37
N SER A 97 -3.88 -7.43 32.18
CA SER A 97 -4.33 -7.95 30.88
C SER A 97 -5.71 -7.43 30.47
N ILE A 98 -6.60 -7.23 31.46
CA ILE A 98 -7.94 -6.66 31.23
C ILE A 98 -7.79 -5.16 30.88
N GLY A 99 -6.94 -4.44 31.64
CA GLY A 99 -6.66 -3.03 31.39
C GLY A 99 -6.09 -2.77 30.00
N ASP A 100 -5.10 -3.55 29.60
CA ASP A 100 -4.48 -3.47 28.25
C ASP A 100 -5.49 -3.77 27.14
N ALA A 101 -6.34 -4.79 27.33
CA ALA A 101 -7.39 -5.12 26.37
C ALA A 101 -8.42 -3.98 26.23
N LEU A 102 -8.83 -3.37 27.34
CA LEU A 102 -9.75 -2.22 27.31
C LEU A 102 -9.12 -1.01 26.63
N VAL A 103 -7.84 -0.72 26.90
CA VAL A 103 -7.10 0.36 26.22
C VAL A 103 -7.06 0.13 24.72
N GLN A 104 -6.74 -1.09 24.26
CA GLN A 104 -6.74 -1.42 22.84
C GLN A 104 -8.13 -1.27 22.19
N MET A 105 -9.20 -1.63 22.92
CA MET A 105 -10.57 -1.44 22.43
C MET A 105 -10.94 0.05 22.33
N GLY A 106 -10.53 0.86 23.29
CA GLY A 106 -10.75 2.30 23.29
C GLY A 106 -10.00 3.02 22.15
N GLN A 107 -8.76 2.60 21.86
CA GLN A 107 -7.95 3.17 20.78
C GLN A 107 -8.50 2.87 19.39
N LYS A 108 -9.44 1.93 19.23
CA LYS A 108 -10.15 1.64 17.96
C LYS A 108 -11.35 2.56 17.71
N ASP A 109 -11.72 3.39 18.67
CA ASP A 109 -12.75 4.44 18.59
C ASP A 109 -14.10 3.99 17.99
N LEU A 110 -14.56 2.80 18.35
CA LEU A 110 -15.83 2.26 17.85
C LEU A 110 -16.79 1.85 18.97
N LEU A 111 -16.34 0.98 19.90
CA LEU A 111 -17.20 0.40 20.94
C LEU A 111 -17.16 1.14 22.27
N VAL A 112 -16.11 1.92 22.51
CA VAL A 112 -15.82 2.55 23.79
C VAL A 112 -15.52 4.02 23.61
N ASP A 113 -16.32 4.89 24.24
CA ASP A 113 -16.01 6.31 24.40
C ASP A 113 -14.93 6.46 25.48
N CYS A 114 -13.89 7.20 25.18
CA CYS A 114 -12.70 7.37 25.99
C CYS A 114 -12.59 8.78 26.57
N GLN A 115 -12.19 8.91 27.84
CA GLN A 115 -11.88 10.19 28.47
C GLN A 115 -10.55 10.11 29.22
N GLY A 116 -9.68 11.12 29.03
CA GLY A 116 -8.33 11.16 29.57
C GLY A 116 -7.27 10.73 28.54
N ASN A 117 -6.07 10.42 29.02
CA ASN A 117 -4.96 10.02 28.15
C ASN A 117 -4.96 8.49 27.93
N TRP A 118 -5.44 8.07 26.79
CA TRP A 118 -5.50 6.65 26.35
C TRP A 118 -4.29 6.21 25.54
N GLY A 119 -3.20 7.01 25.53
CA GLY A 119 -2.04 6.79 24.67
C GLY A 119 -2.26 7.33 23.26
N ASN A 120 -1.30 7.07 22.41
CA ASN A 120 -1.36 7.49 21.01
C ASN A 120 -0.84 6.37 20.11
N ILE A 121 -1.67 5.91 19.19
CA ILE A 121 -1.32 4.83 18.22
C ILE A 121 -0.26 5.28 17.21
N LEU A 122 -0.13 6.59 16.95
CA LEU A 122 0.84 7.15 16.02
C LEU A 122 2.23 7.25 16.64
N THR A 123 2.34 7.79 17.88
CA THR A 123 3.63 7.96 18.57
C THR A 123 4.05 6.71 19.35
N GLY A 124 3.10 5.85 19.70
CA GLY A 124 3.32 4.68 20.56
C GLY A 124 3.34 5.00 22.05
N ASP A 125 2.89 6.19 22.43
CA ASP A 125 2.75 6.58 23.82
C ASP A 125 1.75 5.67 24.53
N ARG A 126 2.10 5.30 25.77
CA ARG A 126 1.25 4.44 26.57
C ARG A 126 0.10 5.21 27.20
N ALA A 127 -1.02 4.53 27.41
CA ALA A 127 -2.13 5.07 28.18
C ALA A 127 -1.71 5.38 29.62
N ALA A 128 -2.36 6.38 30.20
CA ALA A 128 -2.23 6.66 31.64
C ALA A 128 -2.75 5.47 32.48
N ALA A 129 -2.35 5.41 33.76
CA ALA A 129 -2.79 4.33 34.63
C ALA A 129 -4.33 4.26 34.75
N PRO A 130 -4.93 3.07 34.87
CA PRO A 130 -6.38 2.83 34.90
C PRO A 130 -7.19 3.70 35.86
N ARG A 131 -6.56 4.20 36.93
CA ARG A 131 -7.19 5.10 37.92
C ARG A 131 -7.41 6.53 37.43
N TYR A 132 -6.77 6.93 36.33
CA TYR A 132 -6.85 8.30 35.79
C TYR A 132 -7.76 8.41 34.59
N ILE A 133 -7.87 7.35 33.78
CA ILE A 133 -8.67 7.32 32.56
C ILE A 133 -10.06 6.75 32.82
N GLU A 134 -11.01 7.16 31.98
CA GLU A 134 -12.41 6.81 32.11
C GLU A 134 -12.99 6.33 30.81
N ALA A 135 -13.95 5.41 30.87
CA ALA A 135 -14.62 4.83 29.73
C ALA A 135 -16.11 4.69 29.94
N ARG A 136 -16.87 4.70 28.86
CA ARG A 136 -18.27 4.28 28.79
C ARG A 136 -18.52 3.58 27.45
N LEU A 137 -19.64 2.87 27.33
CA LEU A 137 -20.06 2.31 26.05
C LEU A 137 -20.43 3.42 25.07
N SER A 138 -19.99 3.29 23.84
CA SER A 138 -20.39 4.20 22.75
C SER A 138 -21.87 3.99 22.40
N LYS A 139 -22.49 4.96 21.72
CA LYS A 139 -23.85 4.82 21.21
C LYS A 139 -23.92 3.69 20.18
N PHE A 140 -22.88 3.54 19.36
CA PHE A 140 -22.77 2.44 18.39
C PHE A 140 -22.81 1.08 19.11
N ALA A 141 -22.02 0.90 20.17
CA ALA A 141 -22.01 -0.33 20.96
C ALA A 141 -23.39 -0.65 21.56
N LEU A 142 -24.08 0.37 22.08
CA LEU A 142 -25.42 0.21 22.66
C LEU A 142 -26.48 -0.22 21.64
N ASP A 143 -26.42 0.30 20.42
CA ASP A 143 -27.36 -0.03 19.35
C ASP A 143 -27.08 -1.42 18.72
N VAL A 144 -25.80 -1.80 18.63
CA VAL A 144 -25.36 -2.94 17.81
C VAL A 144 -25.14 -4.21 18.63
N VAL A 145 -24.59 -4.08 19.86
CA VAL A 145 -23.98 -5.22 20.56
C VAL A 145 -24.91 -5.87 21.60
N PHE A 146 -25.84 -5.12 22.15
CA PHE A 146 -26.58 -5.58 23.34
C PHE A 146 -28.08 -5.76 23.10
N ASN A 147 -28.55 -6.95 23.35
CA ASN A 147 -29.96 -7.25 23.56
C ASN A 147 -30.11 -8.44 24.53
N PRO A 148 -30.51 -8.22 25.80
CA PRO A 148 -30.62 -9.30 26.81
C PRO A 148 -31.59 -10.42 26.42
N LYS A 149 -32.59 -10.13 25.55
CA LYS A 149 -33.63 -11.10 25.14
C LYS A 149 -33.13 -12.07 24.09
N THR A 150 -32.11 -11.67 23.29
CA THR A 150 -31.51 -12.50 22.25
C THR A 150 -30.16 -13.07 22.65
N THR A 151 -29.62 -12.69 23.83
CA THR A 151 -28.36 -13.20 24.36
C THR A 151 -28.53 -14.57 24.96
N ASP A 152 -27.62 -15.51 24.62
CA ASP A 152 -27.52 -16.81 25.25
C ASP A 152 -26.50 -16.75 26.41
N TRP A 153 -26.90 -17.26 27.58
CA TRP A 153 -26.18 -17.08 28.84
C TRP A 153 -25.55 -18.38 29.35
N GLN A 154 -24.35 -18.25 29.91
CA GLN A 154 -23.66 -19.34 30.65
C GLN A 154 -23.26 -18.87 32.05
N LEU A 155 -22.83 -19.80 32.89
CA LEU A 155 -22.24 -19.47 34.20
C LEU A 155 -20.80 -18.97 34.02
N SER A 156 -20.40 -17.99 34.83
CA SER A 156 -19.01 -17.56 34.96
C SER A 156 -18.11 -18.69 35.48
N TYR A 157 -16.81 -18.55 35.31
CA TYR A 157 -15.82 -19.57 35.74
C TYR A 157 -15.94 -20.01 37.19
N ASP A 158 -16.47 -19.17 38.07
CA ASP A 158 -16.71 -19.45 39.51
C ASP A 158 -18.15 -19.89 39.80
N GLY A 159 -19.02 -19.97 38.79
CA GLY A 159 -20.41 -20.34 38.91
C GLY A 159 -21.34 -19.36 39.61
N ARG A 160 -20.85 -18.18 40.02
CA ARG A 160 -21.60 -17.20 40.78
C ARG A 160 -22.42 -16.22 39.97
N ASN A 161 -21.96 -15.93 38.76
CA ASN A 161 -22.56 -14.96 37.86
C ASN A 161 -22.95 -15.61 36.53
N LYS A 162 -23.76 -14.92 35.75
CA LYS A 162 -24.04 -15.24 34.35
C LYS A 162 -23.24 -14.32 33.43
N GLU A 163 -22.62 -14.88 32.43
CA GLU A 163 -21.94 -14.17 31.35
C GLU A 163 -22.49 -14.60 29.96
N PRO A 164 -22.44 -13.76 28.92
CA PRO A 164 -22.87 -14.15 27.58
C PRO A 164 -21.90 -15.18 26.98
N ILE A 165 -22.43 -16.19 26.28
CA ILE A 165 -21.65 -17.11 25.47
C ILE A 165 -21.01 -16.32 24.35
N THR A 166 -21.87 -15.61 23.55
CA THR A 166 -21.50 -14.59 22.59
C THR A 166 -22.46 -13.39 22.74
N LEU A 167 -22.04 -12.21 22.32
CA LEU A 167 -22.92 -11.05 22.29
C LEU A 167 -23.70 -11.04 20.97
N PRO A 168 -24.99 -10.62 20.99
CA PRO A 168 -25.82 -10.58 19.78
C PRO A 168 -25.47 -9.35 18.92
N ALA A 169 -24.29 -9.41 18.31
CA ALA A 169 -23.75 -8.31 17.50
C ALA A 169 -24.45 -8.23 16.14
N LYS A 170 -25.16 -7.14 15.87
CA LYS A 170 -25.89 -6.89 14.60
C LYS A 170 -25.07 -6.08 13.61
N PHE A 171 -23.79 -6.42 13.47
CA PHE A 171 -22.84 -5.77 12.57
C PHE A 171 -21.56 -6.61 12.48
N PRO A 172 -20.82 -6.65 11.35
CA PRO A 172 -19.57 -7.37 11.19
C PRO A 172 -18.41 -6.73 12.00
N LEU A 173 -18.46 -6.77 13.33
CA LEU A 173 -17.50 -6.14 14.24
C LEU A 173 -16.08 -6.63 14.00
N LEU A 174 -15.91 -7.90 13.67
CA LEU A 174 -14.61 -8.50 13.40
C LEU A 174 -13.88 -7.79 12.27
N LEU A 175 -14.60 -7.45 11.19
CA LEU A 175 -14.04 -6.76 10.04
C LEU A 175 -13.76 -5.29 10.35
N ALA A 176 -14.65 -4.60 11.06
CA ALA A 176 -14.44 -3.20 11.41
C ALA A 176 -13.26 -3.00 12.36
N GLN A 177 -13.12 -3.86 13.37
CA GLN A 177 -12.06 -3.71 14.37
C GLN A 177 -10.76 -4.41 14.01
N GLY A 178 -10.81 -5.41 13.13
CA GLY A 178 -9.71 -6.33 12.95
C GLY A 178 -9.36 -7.10 14.23
N ALA A 179 -8.57 -8.16 14.10
CA ALA A 179 -8.10 -8.93 15.24
C ALA A 179 -6.70 -9.49 14.96
N GLU A 180 -5.84 -9.47 15.98
CA GLU A 180 -4.54 -10.12 15.92
C GLU A 180 -4.37 -10.99 17.17
N GLY A 181 -3.98 -12.25 17.00
CA GLY A 181 -3.77 -13.18 18.09
C GLY A 181 -2.82 -14.30 17.72
N ILE A 182 -1.96 -14.67 18.67
CA ILE A 182 -1.02 -15.78 18.52
C ILE A 182 -1.43 -16.86 19.51
N ALA A 183 -1.78 -18.03 18.99
CA ALA A 183 -2.11 -19.21 19.77
C ALA A 183 -1.04 -20.29 19.59
N VAL A 184 -1.27 -21.46 20.16
CA VAL A 184 -0.38 -22.61 19.99
C VAL A 184 -0.64 -23.27 18.62
N GLY A 185 0.34 -23.15 17.72
CA GLY A 185 0.24 -23.71 16.36
C GLY A 185 -0.66 -22.94 15.39
N LEU A 186 -1.37 -21.92 15.87
CA LEU A 186 -2.29 -21.09 15.09
C LEU A 186 -2.04 -19.61 15.35
N SER A 187 -2.34 -18.79 14.36
CA SER A 187 -2.40 -17.33 14.52
C SER A 187 -3.61 -16.78 13.76
N SER A 188 -4.17 -15.70 14.27
CA SER A 188 -5.18 -14.91 13.57
C SER A 188 -4.62 -13.52 13.31
N LYS A 189 -4.76 -13.03 12.08
CA LYS A 189 -4.42 -11.64 11.69
C LYS A 189 -5.44 -11.15 10.68
N ILE A 190 -6.49 -10.54 11.20
CA ILE A 190 -7.60 -9.98 10.43
C ILE A 190 -7.39 -8.46 10.43
N LEU A 191 -7.24 -7.88 9.25
CA LEU A 191 -7.01 -6.45 9.09
C LEU A 191 -8.33 -5.70 9.27
N PRO A 192 -8.31 -4.46 9.80
CA PRO A 192 -9.52 -3.64 9.92
C PRO A 192 -9.98 -3.13 8.56
N HIS A 193 -11.30 -2.91 8.42
CA HIS A 193 -11.97 -2.40 7.22
C HIS A 193 -12.86 -1.21 7.57
N ASN A 194 -13.16 -0.39 6.58
CA ASN A 194 -13.98 0.80 6.76
C ASN A 194 -15.45 0.47 7.09
N LEU A 195 -16.04 1.18 8.06
CA LEU A 195 -17.41 0.95 8.52
C LEU A 195 -18.43 1.17 7.41
N VAL A 196 -18.28 2.21 6.60
CA VAL A 196 -19.20 2.54 5.51
C VAL A 196 -19.15 1.46 4.43
N GLU A 197 -17.91 1.05 4.05
CA GLU A 197 -17.71 0.00 3.03
C GLU A 197 -18.25 -1.37 3.49
N ILE A 198 -18.15 -1.69 4.79
CA ILE A 198 -18.76 -2.89 5.37
C ILE A 198 -20.29 -2.84 5.23
N CYS A 199 -20.94 -1.68 5.53
CA CYS A 199 -22.37 -1.53 5.35
C CYS A 199 -22.76 -1.69 3.88
N ASP A 200 -22.05 -1.02 2.97
CA ASP A 200 -22.30 -1.08 1.53
C ASP A 200 -22.13 -2.51 0.97
N ALA A 201 -21.07 -3.21 1.41
CA ALA A 201 -20.85 -4.61 1.02
C ALA A 201 -21.92 -5.56 1.57
N ALA A 202 -22.40 -5.34 2.81
CA ALA A 202 -23.52 -6.11 3.37
C ALA A 202 -24.82 -5.88 2.60
N ILE A 203 -25.11 -4.64 2.20
CA ILE A 203 -26.26 -4.28 1.38
C ILE A 203 -26.16 -4.93 -0.02
N ALA A 204 -24.97 -4.85 -0.65
CA ALA A 204 -24.72 -5.48 -1.95
C ALA A 204 -24.94 -6.99 -1.89
N TYR A 205 -24.40 -7.66 -0.85
CA TYR A 205 -24.64 -9.10 -0.62
C TYR A 205 -26.13 -9.43 -0.50
N LEU A 206 -26.90 -8.67 0.28
CA LEU A 206 -28.34 -8.88 0.47
C LEU A 206 -29.14 -8.68 -0.82
N ARG A 207 -28.65 -7.85 -1.75
CA ARG A 207 -29.21 -7.63 -3.09
C ARG A 207 -28.77 -8.67 -4.11
N GLY A 208 -27.80 -9.54 -3.76
CA GLY A 208 -27.19 -10.50 -4.67
C GLY A 208 -26.19 -9.89 -5.66
N GLU A 209 -25.63 -8.73 -5.33
CA GLU A 209 -24.61 -8.02 -6.09
C GLU A 209 -23.20 -8.44 -5.66
N GLU A 210 -22.23 -8.29 -6.55
CA GLU A 210 -20.81 -8.51 -6.21
C GLU A 210 -20.28 -7.38 -5.32
N PHE A 211 -19.39 -7.72 -4.40
CA PHE A 211 -18.75 -6.76 -3.51
C PHE A 211 -17.28 -7.10 -3.29
N HIS A 212 -16.49 -6.09 -2.99
CA HIS A 212 -15.09 -6.22 -2.62
C HIS A 212 -14.81 -5.38 -1.38
N LEU A 213 -14.09 -5.94 -0.41
CA LEU A 213 -13.64 -5.24 0.80
C LEU A 213 -12.13 -5.24 0.88
N TYR A 214 -11.56 -4.06 1.05
CA TYR A 214 -10.12 -3.88 1.24
C TYR A 214 -9.83 -3.25 2.60
N PRO A 215 -8.68 -3.59 3.21
CA PRO A 215 -8.29 -3.03 4.49
C PRO A 215 -8.29 -1.50 4.49
N ASP A 216 -8.65 -0.93 5.65
CA ASP A 216 -8.57 0.49 5.94
C ASP A 216 -7.90 0.69 7.30
N PHE A 217 -6.85 1.52 7.36
CA PHE A 217 -6.02 1.66 8.54
C PHE A 217 -6.17 3.05 9.17
N PRO A 218 -6.35 3.14 10.49
CA PRO A 218 -6.50 4.43 11.18
C PRO A 218 -5.23 5.31 11.11
N THR A 219 -4.08 4.74 10.73
CA THR A 219 -2.82 5.47 10.56
C THR A 219 -2.67 6.09 9.16
N GLY A 220 -3.63 5.86 8.25
CA GLY A 220 -3.58 6.32 6.86
C GLY A 220 -2.58 5.54 6.01
N GLY A 221 -1.91 6.24 5.11
CA GLY A 221 -0.96 5.69 4.16
C GLY A 221 -1.61 5.19 2.87
N SER A 222 -0.82 4.52 2.05
CA SER A 222 -1.30 3.91 0.80
C SER A 222 -1.13 2.39 0.86
N ILE A 223 -2.03 1.66 0.19
CA ILE A 223 -1.98 0.19 0.14
C ILE A 223 -2.03 -0.32 -1.30
N ASP A 224 -1.25 -1.38 -1.54
CA ASP A 224 -1.35 -2.21 -2.75
C ASP A 224 -2.01 -3.54 -2.38
N VAL A 225 -3.18 -3.75 -2.93
CA VAL A 225 -4.05 -4.91 -2.66
C VAL A 225 -4.03 -5.98 -3.75
N ALA A 226 -3.17 -5.84 -4.78
CA ALA A 226 -3.10 -6.78 -5.92
C ALA A 226 -2.89 -8.25 -5.48
N LYS A 227 -2.27 -8.47 -4.31
CA LYS A 227 -2.01 -9.81 -3.74
C LYS A 227 -2.79 -10.07 -2.44
N TYR A 228 -3.84 -9.32 -2.16
CA TYR A 228 -4.60 -9.42 -0.91
C TYR A 228 -5.26 -10.79 -0.71
N ASN A 229 -5.74 -11.39 -1.81
CA ASN A 229 -6.39 -12.70 -1.81
C ASN A 229 -7.51 -12.82 -0.76
N ASP A 230 -8.38 -11.81 -0.66
CA ASP A 230 -9.53 -11.75 0.24
C ASP A 230 -9.20 -12.13 1.71
N GLY A 231 -8.02 -11.71 2.19
CA GLY A 231 -7.58 -11.93 3.57
C GLY A 231 -7.16 -13.36 3.91
N GLN A 232 -7.05 -14.25 2.94
CA GLN A 232 -6.62 -15.63 3.16
C GLN A 232 -5.12 -15.75 3.47
N ARG A 233 -4.77 -16.86 4.11
CA ARG A 233 -3.37 -17.21 4.36
C ARG A 233 -2.60 -17.33 3.03
N GLY A 234 -1.44 -16.66 2.96
CA GLY A 234 -0.64 -16.56 1.74
C GLY A 234 -0.89 -15.29 0.93
N GLY A 235 -2.00 -14.59 1.19
CA GLY A 235 -2.20 -13.23 0.70
C GLY A 235 -1.24 -12.23 1.35
N SER A 236 -1.08 -11.07 0.73
CA SER A 236 -0.25 -9.99 1.25
C SER A 236 -0.76 -8.62 0.81
N VAL A 237 -0.63 -7.64 1.69
CA VAL A 237 -0.91 -6.24 1.44
C VAL A 237 0.37 -5.46 1.69
N LYS A 238 0.82 -4.70 0.69
CA LYS A 238 1.90 -3.75 0.91
C LYS A 238 1.32 -2.44 1.40
N VAL A 239 1.94 -1.88 2.44
CA VAL A 239 1.52 -0.60 3.02
C VAL A 239 2.70 0.36 2.94
N ARG A 240 2.48 1.53 2.37
CA ARG A 240 3.47 2.61 2.26
C ARG A 240 3.06 3.81 3.11
N ALA A 241 4.05 4.43 3.75
CA ALA A 241 3.94 5.75 4.32
C ALA A 241 3.58 6.78 3.24
N LYS A 242 2.86 7.82 3.60
CA LYS A 242 2.65 8.96 2.73
C LYS A 242 3.81 9.93 2.90
N ILE A 243 4.60 10.06 1.85
CA ILE A 243 5.81 10.88 1.83
C ILE A 243 5.60 12.01 0.83
N GLU A 244 5.86 13.24 1.26
CA GLU A 244 5.73 14.46 0.47
C GLU A 244 7.06 15.18 0.39
N LYS A 245 7.31 15.85 -0.72
CA LYS A 245 8.48 16.69 -0.92
C LYS A 245 8.13 18.10 -0.46
N LEU A 246 8.77 18.58 0.60
CA LEU A 246 8.56 19.93 1.12
C LEU A 246 9.39 20.94 0.34
N ASP A 247 10.67 20.61 0.13
CA ASP A 247 11.63 21.37 -0.66
C ASP A 247 12.69 20.41 -1.23
N PRO A 248 13.59 20.83 -2.14
CA PRO A 248 14.61 19.95 -2.74
C PRO A 248 15.57 19.27 -1.72
N LYS A 249 15.59 19.73 -0.48
CA LYS A 249 16.49 19.26 0.58
C LYS A 249 15.76 18.62 1.75
N THR A 250 14.43 18.69 1.78
CA THR A 250 13.61 18.21 2.90
C THR A 250 12.40 17.45 2.38
N ILE A 251 12.26 16.21 2.82
CA ILE A 251 11.06 15.39 2.62
C ILE A 251 10.35 15.18 3.94
N VAL A 252 9.03 15.07 3.90
CA VAL A 252 8.16 14.95 5.08
C VAL A 252 7.31 13.70 4.95
N ILE A 253 7.26 12.92 6.02
CA ILE A 253 6.36 11.79 6.16
C ILE A 253 5.13 12.29 6.91
N ARG A 254 3.95 12.21 6.27
CA ARG A 254 2.65 12.68 6.80
C ARG A 254 1.80 11.58 7.40
N GLU A 255 1.93 10.36 6.90
CA GLU A 255 1.19 9.20 7.39
C GLU A 255 2.15 8.01 7.49
N ILE A 256 1.95 7.16 8.49
CA ILE A 256 2.83 6.03 8.77
C ILE A 256 2.15 4.70 8.44
N PRO A 257 2.91 3.65 8.09
CA PRO A 257 2.34 2.34 7.83
C PRO A 257 1.70 1.73 9.08
N PHE A 258 0.60 1.02 8.89
CA PHE A 258 -0.11 0.31 9.96
C PHE A 258 0.83 -0.57 10.79
N SER A 259 0.62 -0.63 12.08
CA SER A 259 1.46 -1.32 13.10
C SER A 259 2.84 -0.71 13.36
N LYS A 260 3.15 0.44 12.78
CA LYS A 260 4.36 1.22 13.10
C LYS A 260 4.00 2.47 13.88
N THR A 261 4.97 2.95 14.66
CA THR A 261 4.88 4.23 15.37
C THR A 261 5.95 5.18 14.82
N THR A 262 5.80 6.50 15.04
CA THR A 262 6.81 7.47 14.62
C THR A 262 8.19 7.10 15.13
N SER A 263 8.30 6.72 16.42
CA SER A 263 9.57 6.30 17.02
C SER A 263 10.17 5.08 16.33
N THR A 264 9.39 4.01 16.09
CA THR A 264 9.90 2.80 15.43
C THR A 264 10.27 3.03 13.97
N LEU A 265 9.54 3.91 13.28
CA LEU A 265 9.83 4.29 11.90
C LEU A 265 11.12 5.10 11.82
N ILE A 266 11.29 6.10 12.69
CA ILE A 266 12.53 6.90 12.79
C ILE A 266 13.72 6.01 13.08
N ASP A 267 13.62 5.09 14.04
CA ASP A 267 14.68 4.12 14.33
C ASP A 267 15.05 3.25 13.12
N SER A 268 14.06 2.88 12.31
CA SER A 268 14.30 2.14 11.08
C SER A 268 15.03 2.99 10.04
N ILE A 269 14.64 4.25 9.87
CA ILE A 269 15.31 5.21 8.97
C ILE A 269 16.74 5.47 9.43
N LEU A 270 16.98 5.73 10.73
CA LEU A 270 18.31 5.97 11.28
C LEU A 270 19.23 4.76 11.06
N ARG A 271 18.74 3.54 11.27
CA ARG A 271 19.49 2.32 10.96
C ARG A 271 19.86 2.20 9.47
N ALA A 272 18.99 2.65 8.56
CA ALA A 272 19.29 2.67 7.13
C ALA A 272 20.32 3.75 6.78
N ILE A 273 20.29 4.89 7.46
CA ILE A 273 21.31 5.95 7.34
C ILE A 273 22.67 5.48 7.84
N GLU A 274 22.75 4.85 9.04
CA GLU A 274 23.96 4.29 9.60
C GLU A 274 24.61 3.24 8.70
N LYS A 275 23.79 2.42 8.04
CA LYS A 275 24.26 1.45 7.03
C LYS A 275 24.63 2.11 5.70
N GLY A 276 24.49 3.43 5.56
CA GLY A 276 24.81 4.17 4.35
C GLY A 276 23.88 3.90 3.16
N LYS A 277 22.70 3.33 3.39
CA LYS A 277 21.71 3.06 2.34
C LYS A 277 20.85 4.28 2.02
N ILE A 278 20.71 5.18 2.97
CA ILE A 278 20.01 6.47 2.84
C ILE A 278 20.99 7.57 3.21
N LYS A 279 21.07 8.62 2.40
CA LYS A 279 21.92 9.80 2.65
C LYS A 279 21.07 10.95 3.18
N ALA A 280 20.76 10.91 4.45
CA ALA A 280 20.15 12.03 5.16
C ALA A 280 21.12 12.62 6.18
N LYS A 281 21.00 13.92 6.41
CA LYS A 281 21.78 14.68 7.38
C LYS A 281 21.20 14.59 8.79
N LYS A 282 19.85 14.62 8.87
CA LYS A 282 19.09 14.67 10.12
C LYS A 282 17.68 14.18 9.89
N VAL A 283 17.07 13.63 10.93
CA VAL A 283 15.63 13.29 10.98
C VAL A 283 15.06 13.98 12.20
N ASP A 284 14.01 14.77 12.03
CA ASP A 284 13.29 15.48 13.08
C ASP A 284 11.85 14.98 13.18
N ASP A 285 11.40 14.73 14.40
CA ASP A 285 10.02 14.39 14.72
C ASP A 285 9.29 15.64 15.23
N ASN A 286 8.40 16.17 14.42
CA ASN A 286 7.55 17.32 14.74
C ASN A 286 6.09 16.89 14.94
N THR A 287 5.85 15.58 15.12
CA THR A 287 4.51 15.00 15.28
C THR A 287 3.78 15.61 16.46
N ALA A 288 2.57 16.12 16.22
CA ALA A 288 1.64 16.63 17.21
C ALA A 288 0.30 15.91 17.11
N ALA A 289 -0.75 16.56 16.63
CA ALA A 289 -2.04 15.90 16.32
C ALA A 289 -1.95 15.06 15.05
N GLU A 290 -1.14 15.51 14.08
CA GLU A 290 -0.85 14.83 12.82
C GLU A 290 0.62 14.43 12.77
N VAL A 291 0.93 13.39 12.00
CA VAL A 291 2.31 12.94 11.83
C VAL A 291 3.09 13.94 10.98
N GLU A 292 4.25 14.35 11.48
CA GLU A 292 5.20 15.16 10.75
C GLU A 292 6.63 14.74 11.07
N ILE A 293 7.19 13.83 10.26
CA ILE A 293 8.60 13.43 10.36
C ILE A 293 9.36 14.05 9.20
N GLN A 294 10.28 14.97 9.49
CA GLN A 294 11.11 15.66 8.50
C GLN A 294 12.44 14.93 8.33
N VAL A 295 12.77 14.59 7.09
CA VAL A 295 14.06 13.99 6.72
C VAL A 295 14.85 14.99 5.89
N HIS A 296 15.93 15.52 6.46
CA HIS A 296 16.82 16.50 5.82
C HIS A 296 17.91 15.80 5.02
N LEU A 297 17.93 16.02 3.72
CA LEU A 297 18.83 15.37 2.78
C LEU A 297 20.27 15.92 2.88
N ALA A 298 21.25 15.10 2.53
CA ALA A 298 22.61 15.56 2.34
C ALA A 298 22.73 16.36 1.02
N PRO A 299 23.66 17.33 0.92
CA PRO A 299 23.87 18.07 -0.33
C PRO A 299 24.15 17.16 -1.53
N GLY A 300 23.52 17.44 -2.66
CA GLY A 300 23.70 16.69 -3.92
C GLY A 300 23.01 15.33 -3.96
N VAL A 301 22.01 15.10 -3.12
CA VAL A 301 21.20 13.89 -3.09
C VAL A 301 19.81 14.20 -3.62
N SER A 302 19.32 13.40 -4.57
CA SER A 302 17.98 13.53 -5.14
C SER A 302 16.91 13.15 -4.12
N SER A 303 15.86 13.96 -4.02
CA SER A 303 14.70 13.67 -3.15
C SER A 303 13.94 12.44 -3.64
N ASP A 304 13.71 12.28 -4.95
CA ASP A 304 12.97 11.16 -5.52
C ASP A 304 13.69 9.82 -5.24
N LYS A 305 15.03 9.78 -5.48
CA LYS A 305 15.83 8.60 -5.12
C LYS A 305 15.81 8.29 -3.62
N THR A 306 15.75 9.33 -2.78
CA THR A 306 15.68 9.11 -1.33
C THR A 306 14.31 8.60 -0.90
N ILE A 307 13.22 9.05 -1.51
CA ILE A 307 11.87 8.51 -1.27
C ILE A 307 11.84 7.01 -1.62
N ASP A 308 12.35 6.63 -2.78
CA ASP A 308 12.48 5.23 -3.16
C ASP A 308 13.38 4.43 -2.20
N ALA A 309 14.48 5.04 -1.73
CA ALA A 309 15.36 4.42 -0.75
C ALA A 309 14.69 4.24 0.61
N LEU A 310 13.85 5.18 1.03
CA LEU A 310 13.02 5.04 2.25
C LEU A 310 12.07 3.86 2.14
N TYR A 311 11.38 3.69 1.02
CA TYR A 311 10.53 2.53 0.79
C TYR A 311 11.32 1.21 0.72
N ALA A 312 12.50 1.20 0.06
CA ALA A 312 13.27 -0.01 -0.12
C ALA A 312 14.05 -0.48 1.13
N PHE A 313 14.49 0.44 2.01
CA PHE A 313 15.45 0.15 3.08
C PHE A 313 14.98 0.50 4.49
N SER A 314 13.77 1.03 4.64
CA SER A 314 13.19 1.34 5.94
C SER A 314 11.76 0.79 6.07
N ASP A 315 11.17 0.96 7.24
CA ASP A 315 9.79 0.55 7.50
C ASP A 315 8.75 1.52 6.87
N CYS A 316 9.17 2.43 5.96
CA CYS A 316 8.25 3.24 5.16
C CYS A 316 7.42 2.40 4.18
N GLU A 317 7.89 1.22 3.76
CA GLU A 317 7.08 0.18 3.11
C GLU A 317 7.16 -1.08 3.97
N ILE A 318 5.99 -1.62 4.31
CA ILE A 318 5.88 -2.91 5.02
C ILE A 318 4.96 -3.85 4.28
N ASN A 319 5.13 -5.15 4.52
CA ASN A 319 4.26 -6.17 3.99
C ASN A 319 3.46 -6.81 5.11
N LEU A 320 2.14 -6.76 5.03
CA LEU A 320 1.23 -7.40 5.96
C LEU A 320 0.68 -8.68 5.34
N SER A 321 0.81 -9.79 6.07
CA SER A 321 0.26 -11.09 5.65
C SER A 321 -0.99 -11.40 6.48
N PRO A 322 -2.20 -11.26 5.93
CA PRO A 322 -3.43 -11.60 6.62
C PRO A 322 -3.55 -13.11 6.84
N ASN A 323 -4.33 -13.48 7.83
CA ASN A 323 -4.71 -14.86 8.11
C ASN A 323 -6.03 -14.83 8.89
N CYS A 324 -7.15 -14.96 8.19
CA CYS A 324 -8.47 -14.92 8.81
C CYS A 324 -8.79 -16.24 9.47
N CYS A 325 -8.37 -16.40 10.72
CA CYS A 325 -8.67 -17.54 11.59
C CYS A 325 -9.66 -17.08 12.68
N VAL A 326 -10.79 -17.77 12.79
CA VAL A 326 -11.88 -17.50 13.73
C VAL A 326 -12.31 -18.78 14.44
N ILE A 327 -13.04 -18.65 15.55
CA ILE A 327 -13.72 -19.76 16.21
C ILE A 327 -15.17 -19.81 15.73
N GLU A 328 -15.55 -20.93 15.15
CA GLU A 328 -16.91 -21.28 14.75
C GLU A 328 -17.27 -22.64 15.35
N ASN A 329 -18.40 -22.73 16.04
CA ASN A 329 -18.86 -24.00 16.68
C ASN A 329 -17.77 -24.70 17.51
N ASN A 330 -17.02 -23.94 18.33
CA ASN A 330 -15.90 -24.41 19.15
C ASN A 330 -14.74 -25.06 18.35
N LYS A 331 -14.55 -24.64 17.08
CA LYS A 331 -13.45 -25.09 16.23
C LYS A 331 -12.79 -23.91 15.54
N PRO A 332 -11.46 -23.90 15.38
CA PRO A 332 -10.79 -22.91 14.57
C PRO A 332 -11.09 -23.16 13.09
N CYS A 333 -11.57 -22.13 12.39
CA CYS A 333 -11.86 -22.12 10.96
C CYS A 333 -11.04 -21.05 10.26
N PHE A 334 -10.65 -21.31 9.00
CA PHE A 334 -9.96 -20.35 8.15
C PHE A 334 -10.93 -19.91 7.05
N LEU A 335 -11.29 -18.65 7.04
CA LEU A 335 -12.29 -18.08 6.16
C LEU A 335 -11.69 -16.97 5.30
N THR A 336 -12.43 -16.52 4.29
CA THR A 336 -12.17 -15.28 3.59
C THR A 336 -12.82 -14.10 4.34
N VAL A 337 -12.41 -12.88 4.02
CA VAL A 337 -13.08 -11.66 4.52
C VAL A 337 -14.53 -11.62 4.00
N SER A 338 -14.74 -12.02 2.75
CA SER A 338 -16.07 -12.12 2.16
C SER A 338 -16.96 -13.14 2.87
N ASP A 339 -16.41 -14.30 3.30
CA ASP A 339 -17.18 -15.29 4.05
C ASP A 339 -17.55 -14.77 5.45
N VAL A 340 -16.65 -14.06 6.12
CA VAL A 340 -16.96 -13.43 7.41
C VAL A 340 -18.05 -12.38 7.25
N LEU A 341 -18.01 -11.57 6.18
CA LEU A 341 -19.07 -10.59 5.91
C LEU A 341 -20.43 -11.28 5.71
N ARG A 342 -20.49 -12.31 4.85
CA ARG A 342 -21.73 -13.08 4.59
C ARG A 342 -22.28 -13.66 5.89
N HIS A 343 -21.44 -14.38 6.65
CA HIS A 343 -21.82 -14.96 7.93
C HIS A 343 -22.39 -13.93 8.91
N SER A 344 -21.67 -12.80 9.09
CA SER A 344 -22.10 -11.74 10.01
C SER A 344 -23.39 -11.03 9.53
N THR A 345 -23.59 -10.90 8.22
CA THR A 345 -24.81 -10.32 7.63
C THR A 345 -26.01 -11.26 7.84
N ASP A 346 -25.83 -12.56 7.59
CA ASP A 346 -26.86 -13.57 7.83
C ASP A 346 -27.20 -13.70 9.32
N SER A 347 -26.19 -13.65 10.20
CA SER A 347 -26.37 -13.60 11.66
C SER A 347 -27.15 -12.35 12.08
N THR A 348 -26.83 -11.18 11.51
CA THR A 348 -27.58 -9.93 11.75
C THR A 348 -29.05 -10.09 11.37
N MET A 349 -29.34 -10.64 10.18
CA MET A 349 -30.73 -10.93 9.75
C MET A 349 -31.42 -11.89 10.72
N GLY A 350 -30.72 -12.93 11.17
CA GLY A 350 -31.22 -13.88 12.15
C GLY A 350 -31.57 -13.24 13.49
N LEU A 351 -30.70 -12.35 13.98
CA LEU A 351 -30.91 -11.61 15.23
C LEU A 351 -32.09 -10.63 15.11
N LEU A 352 -32.19 -9.86 14.04
CA LEU A 352 -33.30 -8.96 13.78
C LEU A 352 -34.64 -9.73 13.71
N ARG A 353 -34.64 -10.88 13.02
CA ARG A 353 -35.81 -11.77 12.98
C ARG A 353 -36.19 -12.25 14.38
N ARG A 354 -35.21 -12.71 15.18
CA ARG A 354 -35.44 -13.14 16.56
C ARG A 354 -36.01 -12.01 17.44
N GLU A 355 -35.49 -10.78 17.29
CA GLU A 355 -36.02 -9.58 17.97
C GLU A 355 -37.47 -9.30 17.62
N LEU A 356 -37.83 -9.34 16.31
CA LEU A 356 -39.21 -9.15 15.83
C LEU A 356 -40.14 -10.27 16.32
N GLN A 357 -39.67 -11.50 16.32
CA GLN A 357 -40.46 -12.64 16.85
C GLN A 357 -40.74 -12.50 18.36
N ILE A 358 -39.76 -12.10 19.14
CA ILE A 358 -39.93 -11.83 20.58
C ILE A 358 -40.93 -10.67 20.78
N ARG A 359 -40.78 -9.59 20.01
CA ARG A 359 -41.65 -8.43 20.08
C ARG A 359 -43.07 -8.79 19.68
N LYS A 360 -43.26 -9.61 18.62
CA LYS A 360 -44.53 -10.15 18.21
C LYS A 360 -45.20 -10.91 19.37
N ALA A 361 -44.48 -11.86 19.96
CA ALA A 361 -45.01 -12.64 21.07
C ALA A 361 -45.36 -11.77 22.28
N GLU A 362 -44.59 -10.74 22.60
CA GLU A 362 -44.90 -9.79 23.67
C GLU A 362 -46.15 -8.96 23.37
N LEU A 363 -46.33 -8.54 22.13
CA LEU A 363 -47.53 -7.79 21.71
C LEU A 363 -48.76 -8.66 21.64
N GLU A 364 -48.63 -9.90 21.14
CA GLU A 364 -49.69 -10.90 21.18
C GLU A 364 -50.17 -11.19 22.60
N GLU A 365 -49.25 -11.38 23.56
CA GLU A 365 -49.55 -11.54 24.96
C GLU A 365 -50.17 -10.29 25.59
N GLN A 366 -49.68 -9.10 25.20
CA GLN A 366 -50.25 -7.83 25.66
C GLN A 366 -51.68 -7.62 25.09
N LEU A 367 -51.89 -7.95 23.84
CA LEU A 367 -53.23 -7.90 23.18
C LEU A 367 -54.18 -8.88 23.83
N PHE A 368 -53.72 -10.10 24.09
CA PHE A 368 -54.50 -11.13 24.77
C PHE A 368 -54.96 -10.65 26.14
N PHE A 369 -54.04 -10.20 27.01
CA PHE A 369 -54.40 -9.76 28.36
C PHE A 369 -55.28 -8.48 28.35
N SER A 370 -54.97 -7.52 27.45
CA SER A 370 -55.78 -6.31 27.30
C SER A 370 -57.24 -6.64 26.85
N SER A 371 -57.39 -7.66 25.99
CA SER A 371 -58.67 -8.14 25.55
C SER A 371 -59.43 -8.85 26.66
N LEU A 372 -58.79 -9.70 27.43
CA LEU A 372 -59.37 -10.35 28.60
C LEU A 372 -59.79 -9.34 29.70
N GLU A 373 -58.96 -8.37 30.00
CA GLU A 373 -59.27 -7.28 30.96
C GLU A 373 -60.54 -6.51 30.51
N ARG A 374 -60.58 -6.22 29.18
CA ARG A 374 -61.75 -5.54 28.60
C ARG A 374 -63.05 -6.38 28.77
N ILE A 375 -63.03 -7.66 28.40
CA ILE A 375 -64.17 -8.55 28.58
C ILE A 375 -64.60 -8.63 30.02
N PHE A 376 -63.65 -8.83 30.95
CA PHE A 376 -63.89 -8.91 32.38
C PHE A 376 -64.60 -7.69 32.93
N ILE A 377 -64.22 -6.48 32.45
CA ILE A 377 -64.80 -5.19 32.91
C ILE A 377 -66.12 -4.88 32.19
N GLU A 378 -66.22 -5.02 30.85
CA GLU A 378 -67.41 -4.69 30.09
C GLU A 378 -68.58 -5.63 30.37
N GLU A 379 -68.32 -6.94 30.46
CA GLU A 379 -69.31 -7.94 30.87
C GLU A 379 -69.61 -7.92 32.35
N ARG A 380 -68.98 -7.05 33.11
CA ARG A 380 -69.14 -6.82 34.56
C ARG A 380 -69.05 -8.10 35.38
N ILE A 381 -68.27 -9.08 34.98
CA ILE A 381 -68.06 -10.39 35.63
C ILE A 381 -67.77 -10.22 37.13
N TYR A 382 -67.04 -9.19 37.50
CA TYR A 382 -66.72 -8.84 38.89
C TYR A 382 -67.92 -8.37 39.74
N LYS A 383 -69.08 -8.08 39.15
CA LYS A 383 -70.32 -7.65 39.84
C LYS A 383 -71.39 -8.74 39.98
N GLU A 384 -71.12 -9.92 39.49
CA GLU A 384 -72.09 -10.98 39.62
C GLU A 384 -72.12 -11.57 41.03
N LYS A 385 -73.36 -11.92 41.51
CA LYS A 385 -73.58 -12.44 42.85
C LYS A 385 -72.73 -13.65 43.22
N LYS A 386 -72.47 -14.53 42.27
CA LYS A 386 -71.61 -15.70 42.45
C LYS A 386 -70.12 -15.31 42.69
N PHE A 387 -69.64 -14.27 42.05
CA PHE A 387 -68.31 -13.71 42.31
C PHE A 387 -68.19 -13.13 43.72
N GLU A 388 -69.17 -12.35 44.15
CA GLU A 388 -69.17 -11.70 45.47
C GLU A 388 -69.38 -12.66 46.65
N GLN A 389 -70.10 -13.80 46.42
CA GLN A 389 -70.43 -14.80 47.46
C GLN A 389 -69.50 -16.00 47.53
N ALA A 390 -68.52 -16.09 46.62
CA ALA A 390 -67.54 -17.18 46.61
C ALA A 390 -66.75 -17.25 47.91
N LYS A 391 -66.53 -18.44 48.43
CA LYS A 391 -65.84 -18.67 49.69
C LYS A 391 -64.38 -19.02 49.59
N SER A 392 -63.92 -19.33 48.37
CA SER A 392 -62.54 -19.64 48.10
C SER A 392 -62.12 -19.01 46.77
N GLN A 393 -60.77 -18.83 46.57
CA GLN A 393 -60.22 -18.34 45.33
C GLN A 393 -60.46 -19.29 44.16
N ASP A 394 -60.51 -20.60 44.42
CA ASP A 394 -60.77 -21.61 43.39
C ASP A 394 -62.20 -21.49 42.87
N GLU A 395 -63.22 -21.26 43.72
CA GLU A 395 -64.62 -21.03 43.31
C GLU A 395 -64.72 -19.77 42.43
N VAL A 396 -63.97 -18.72 42.71
CA VAL A 396 -63.95 -17.49 41.90
C VAL A 396 -63.32 -17.77 40.54
N VAL A 397 -62.18 -18.51 40.52
CA VAL A 397 -61.49 -18.88 39.29
C VAL A 397 -62.40 -19.73 38.38
N ASP A 398 -62.99 -20.79 38.90
CA ASP A 398 -63.92 -21.65 38.17
C ASP A 398 -65.14 -20.89 37.64
N PHE A 399 -65.67 -19.94 38.45
CA PHE A 399 -66.75 -19.07 38.01
C PHE A 399 -66.32 -18.16 36.85
N ILE A 400 -65.17 -17.48 36.93
CA ILE A 400 -64.66 -16.64 35.88
C ILE A 400 -64.42 -17.49 34.62
N ASP A 401 -63.80 -18.65 34.76
CA ASP A 401 -63.52 -19.55 33.65
C ASP A 401 -64.82 -19.94 32.89
N SER A 402 -65.89 -20.29 33.66
CA SER A 402 -67.18 -20.61 33.08
C SER A 402 -67.82 -19.43 32.35
N LYS A 403 -67.55 -18.20 32.77
CA LYS A 403 -68.01 -16.95 32.14
C LYS A 403 -67.22 -16.62 30.89
N LEU A 404 -65.95 -17.01 30.87
CA LEU A 404 -65.06 -16.79 29.72
C LEU A 404 -65.24 -17.91 28.65
N GLU A 405 -65.95 -19.01 28.93
CA GLU A 405 -66.15 -20.11 27.99
C GLU A 405 -66.69 -19.68 26.62
N PRO A 406 -67.67 -18.74 26.49
CA PRO A 406 -68.13 -18.27 25.19
C PRO A 406 -67.03 -17.56 24.37
N PHE A 407 -65.98 -17.08 25.02
CA PHE A 407 -64.89 -16.33 24.41
C PHE A 407 -63.65 -17.22 24.14
N LYS A 408 -63.68 -18.50 24.45
CA LYS A 408 -62.62 -19.48 24.15
C LYS A 408 -62.62 -19.95 22.69
N THR A 409 -63.63 -19.58 21.90
CA THR A 409 -63.66 -19.85 20.47
C THR A 409 -62.66 -18.95 19.72
N GLN A 410 -62.04 -19.50 18.66
CA GLN A 410 -60.95 -18.85 17.95
C GLN A 410 -61.23 -17.42 17.46
N VAL A 411 -62.49 -17.09 17.10
CA VAL A 411 -62.90 -15.74 16.71
C VAL A 411 -64.23 -15.43 17.37
N PHE A 412 -64.35 -14.34 18.09
CA PHE A 412 -65.58 -13.87 18.71
C PHE A 412 -65.71 -12.37 18.61
N ARG A 413 -66.94 -11.89 18.62
CA ARG A 413 -67.27 -10.45 18.59
C ARG A 413 -67.87 -9.99 19.89
N VAL A 414 -67.29 -8.96 20.46
CA VAL A 414 -67.90 -8.22 21.55
C VAL A 414 -68.25 -6.83 21.05
N GLN A 415 -69.53 -6.53 20.96
CA GLN A 415 -70.03 -5.29 20.33
C GLN A 415 -69.56 -5.15 18.87
N ASN A 416 -68.74 -4.17 18.59
CA ASN A 416 -68.18 -3.88 17.25
C ASN A 416 -66.77 -4.40 17.02
N PHE A 417 -66.18 -5.07 17.99
CA PHE A 417 -64.84 -5.56 17.88
C PHE A 417 -64.73 -7.06 17.76
N GLU A 418 -63.89 -7.51 16.84
CA GLU A 418 -63.57 -8.88 16.59
C GLU A 418 -62.28 -9.23 17.35
N TYR A 419 -62.34 -10.30 18.13
CA TYR A 419 -61.23 -10.81 18.93
C TYR A 419 -60.86 -12.19 18.44
N SER A 420 -59.55 -12.46 18.41
CA SER A 420 -58.96 -13.78 18.30
C SER A 420 -57.90 -13.93 19.35
N PHE A 421 -57.89 -15.00 20.09
CA PHE A 421 -56.83 -15.29 21.03
C PHE A 421 -55.79 -16.18 20.36
N HIS A 422 -54.52 -15.88 20.55
CA HIS A 422 -53.38 -16.65 20.00
C HIS A 422 -53.17 -17.94 20.77
N ARG A 423 -53.69 -18.07 22.00
CA ARG A 423 -53.63 -19.24 22.86
C ARG A 423 -54.87 -19.38 23.76
N ASP A 424 -55.00 -20.54 24.42
CA ASP A 424 -56.04 -20.80 25.38
C ASP A 424 -55.90 -19.98 26.66
N ILE A 425 -57.03 -19.65 27.30
CA ILE A 425 -57.04 -18.98 28.59
C ILE A 425 -56.63 -19.96 29.68
N THR A 426 -55.58 -19.62 30.44
CA THR A 426 -55.08 -20.44 31.52
C THR A 426 -55.57 -19.97 32.91
N ARG A 427 -55.45 -20.83 33.91
CA ARG A 427 -55.77 -20.48 35.31
C ARG A 427 -54.97 -19.24 35.76
N ASP A 428 -53.71 -19.14 35.40
CA ASP A 428 -52.85 -18.01 35.74
C ASP A 428 -53.36 -16.69 35.16
N ASP A 429 -53.90 -16.72 33.95
CA ASP A 429 -54.51 -15.54 33.33
C ASP A 429 -55.71 -15.03 34.11
N ILE A 430 -56.54 -15.96 34.60
CA ILE A 430 -57.67 -15.64 35.46
C ILE A 430 -57.21 -15.09 36.80
N LEU A 431 -56.16 -15.63 37.38
CA LEU A 431 -55.56 -15.12 38.63
C LEU A 431 -55.06 -13.69 38.44
N ARG A 432 -54.40 -13.40 37.29
CA ARG A 432 -53.96 -12.03 36.93
C ARG A 432 -55.13 -11.07 36.75
N LEU A 433 -56.31 -11.51 36.29
CA LEU A 433 -57.52 -10.67 36.25
C LEU A 433 -58.01 -10.31 37.66
N LEU A 434 -57.87 -11.19 38.67
CA LEU A 434 -58.21 -10.92 40.05
C LEU A 434 -57.27 -9.94 40.75
N GLU A 435 -56.02 -9.78 40.23
CA GLU A 435 -55.07 -8.79 40.75
C GLU A 435 -55.36 -7.35 40.28
N ILE A 436 -56.36 -7.17 39.39
CA ILE A 436 -56.72 -5.86 38.85
C ILE A 436 -57.28 -4.99 39.99
N LYS A 437 -56.60 -3.88 40.31
CA LYS A 437 -57.03 -2.97 41.36
C LYS A 437 -58.39 -2.35 41.04
N MET A 438 -59.35 -2.29 41.98
CA MET A 438 -60.64 -1.63 41.83
C MET A 438 -60.57 -0.22 41.28
N GLN A 439 -59.49 0.54 41.61
CA GLN A 439 -59.25 1.87 41.10
C GLN A 439 -59.07 1.88 39.56
N ARG A 440 -58.53 0.78 38.97
CA ARG A 440 -58.35 0.63 37.52
C ARG A 440 -59.70 0.33 36.84
N ILE A 441 -60.50 -0.48 37.48
CA ILE A 441 -61.90 -0.76 37.06
C ILE A 441 -62.75 0.50 37.06
N LEU A 442 -62.69 1.29 38.15
CA LEU A 442 -63.47 2.53 38.29
C LEU A 442 -63.03 3.65 37.32
N LYS A 443 -61.80 3.65 36.96
CA LYS A 443 -61.18 4.61 35.98
C LYS A 443 -61.09 4.07 34.57
N TYR A 444 -61.71 2.92 34.32
CA TYR A 444 -61.65 2.31 32.97
C TYR A 444 -62.27 3.26 31.94
N ASN A 445 -61.51 3.59 30.94
CA ASN A 445 -61.93 4.38 29.80
C ASN A 445 -61.88 3.51 28.55
N LYS A 446 -63.04 3.25 28.00
CA LYS A 446 -63.23 2.40 26.83
C LYS A 446 -62.48 2.93 25.64
N ASP A 447 -62.54 4.23 25.33
CA ASP A 447 -61.89 4.83 24.18
C ASP A 447 -60.37 4.64 24.21
N LYS A 448 -59.76 4.80 25.42
CA LYS A 448 -58.32 4.56 25.60
C LYS A 448 -57.94 3.08 25.46
N ALA A 449 -58.81 2.17 25.87
CA ALA A 449 -58.59 0.75 25.69
C ALA A 449 -58.67 0.37 24.22
N ASP A 450 -59.64 0.96 23.47
CA ASP A 450 -59.77 0.77 22.04
C ASP A 450 -58.57 1.35 21.29
N GLU A 451 -58.09 2.54 21.61
CA GLU A 451 -56.86 3.13 21.04
C GLU A 451 -55.62 2.25 21.29
N LEU A 452 -55.50 1.69 22.53
CA LEU A 452 -54.38 0.79 22.86
C LEU A 452 -54.43 -0.48 22.00
N ILE A 453 -55.58 -1.13 21.94
CA ILE A 453 -55.75 -2.36 21.14
C ILE A 453 -55.52 -2.08 19.66
N ALA A 454 -56.04 -0.97 19.09
CA ALA A 454 -55.81 -0.57 17.73
C ALA A 454 -54.32 -0.34 17.44
N ARG A 455 -53.59 0.34 18.34
CA ARG A 455 -52.14 0.56 18.22
C ARG A 455 -51.38 -0.75 18.27
N ILE A 456 -51.70 -1.69 19.20
CA ILE A 456 -51.02 -3.00 19.26
C ILE A 456 -51.26 -3.78 17.98
N LYS A 457 -52.52 -3.78 17.45
CA LYS A 457 -52.84 -4.47 16.16
C LYS A 457 -52.12 -3.86 14.98
N ALA A 458 -51.94 -2.55 14.94
CA ALA A 458 -51.16 -1.86 13.88
C ALA A 458 -49.69 -2.26 13.97
N GLU A 459 -49.09 -2.22 15.17
CA GLU A 459 -47.70 -2.65 15.39
C GLU A 459 -47.47 -4.13 15.06
N LEU A 460 -48.44 -5.01 15.39
CA LEU A 460 -48.41 -6.42 14.99
C LEU A 460 -48.43 -6.61 13.48
N ALA A 461 -49.27 -5.87 12.77
CA ALA A 461 -49.35 -5.92 11.30
C ALA A 461 -48.03 -5.44 10.64
N GLU A 462 -47.41 -4.40 11.20
CA GLU A 462 -46.10 -3.92 10.77
C GLU A 462 -45.02 -4.99 10.99
N ILE A 463 -44.97 -5.61 12.17
CA ILE A 463 -44.03 -6.68 12.47
C ILE A 463 -44.23 -7.91 11.58
N GLU A 464 -45.47 -8.27 11.26
CA GLU A 464 -45.77 -9.38 10.34
C GLU A 464 -45.32 -9.08 8.91
N TYR A 465 -45.46 -7.83 8.47
CA TYR A 465 -44.90 -7.38 7.20
C TYR A 465 -43.36 -7.47 7.21
N ASP A 466 -42.72 -6.96 8.24
CA ASP A 466 -41.26 -6.99 8.41
C ASP A 466 -40.73 -8.42 8.44
N LEU A 467 -41.38 -9.35 9.16
CA LEU A 467 -41.03 -10.77 9.20
C LEU A 467 -41.15 -11.46 7.84
N ALA A 468 -42.04 -11.00 6.98
CA ALA A 468 -42.19 -11.49 5.60
C ALA A 468 -41.12 -10.89 4.66
N HIS A 469 -40.52 -9.72 5.00
CA HIS A 469 -39.58 -8.95 4.17
C HIS A 469 -38.22 -8.73 4.85
N MET A 470 -37.69 -9.77 5.49
CA MET A 470 -36.46 -9.67 6.33
C MET A 470 -35.24 -9.11 5.58
N THR A 471 -35.13 -9.34 4.28
CA THR A 471 -34.05 -8.77 3.47
C THR A 471 -34.11 -7.24 3.47
N GLU A 472 -35.28 -6.66 3.26
CA GLU A 472 -35.49 -5.20 3.28
C GLU A 472 -35.20 -4.62 4.66
N VAL A 473 -35.71 -5.28 5.73
CA VAL A 473 -35.47 -4.88 7.12
C VAL A 473 -33.95 -4.86 7.42
N THR A 474 -33.22 -5.86 6.93
CA THR A 474 -31.78 -5.94 7.15
C THR A 474 -31.01 -4.89 6.34
N ILE A 475 -31.44 -4.59 5.12
CA ILE A 475 -30.88 -3.50 4.30
C ILE A 475 -31.09 -2.17 5.02
N HIS A 476 -32.31 -1.86 5.47
CA HIS A 476 -32.61 -0.63 6.22
C HIS A 476 -31.78 -0.52 7.51
N TRP A 477 -31.49 -1.64 8.19
CA TRP A 477 -30.63 -1.65 9.35
C TRP A 477 -29.19 -1.19 9.01
N PHE A 478 -28.59 -1.70 7.93
CA PHE A 478 -27.25 -1.29 7.51
C PHE A 478 -27.24 0.14 6.96
N GLU A 479 -28.29 0.58 6.27
CA GLU A 479 -28.46 1.98 5.84
C GLU A 479 -28.54 2.92 7.05
N PHE A 480 -29.31 2.57 8.08
CA PHE A 480 -29.37 3.31 9.34
C PHE A 480 -28.00 3.43 10.01
N LEU A 481 -27.23 2.34 10.09
CA LEU A 481 -25.88 2.38 10.67
C LEU A 481 -24.93 3.27 9.86
N ARG A 482 -24.98 3.15 8.54
CA ARG A 482 -24.17 3.96 7.62
C ARG A 482 -24.48 5.46 7.75
N GLU A 483 -25.75 5.84 7.79
CA GLU A 483 -26.17 7.24 7.91
C GLU A 483 -25.84 7.83 9.28
N LYS A 484 -26.04 7.06 10.35
CA LYS A 484 -25.86 7.52 11.72
C LYS A 484 -24.41 7.63 12.14
N TYR A 485 -23.57 6.67 11.72
CA TYR A 485 -22.19 6.55 12.20
C TYR A 485 -21.12 6.74 11.10
N GLY A 486 -21.48 6.62 9.83
CA GLY A 486 -20.51 6.63 8.72
C GLY A 486 -19.80 7.97 8.52
N LYS A 487 -20.43 9.08 8.90
CA LYS A 487 -19.83 10.43 8.75
C LYS A 487 -18.56 10.62 9.56
N ASP A 488 -18.45 9.94 10.70
CA ASP A 488 -17.32 10.03 11.61
C ASP A 488 -16.21 9.02 11.25
N HIS A 489 -16.44 8.14 10.27
CA HIS A 489 -15.54 7.07 9.85
C HIS A 489 -15.27 7.07 8.33
N PRO A 490 -14.73 8.17 7.76
CA PRO A 490 -14.31 8.17 6.34
C PRO A 490 -13.15 7.20 6.14
N ARG A 491 -12.94 6.74 4.89
CA ARG A 491 -11.76 5.95 4.57
C ARG A 491 -10.47 6.75 4.76
N SER A 492 -9.52 6.18 5.49
CA SER A 492 -8.24 6.82 5.82
C SER A 492 -7.12 6.39 4.87
N THR A 493 -7.15 5.16 4.36
CA THR A 493 -6.07 4.57 3.57
C THR A 493 -6.36 4.65 2.08
N GLU A 494 -5.39 5.11 1.28
CA GLU A 494 -5.51 5.22 -0.18
C GLU A 494 -5.13 3.90 -0.87
N ILE A 495 -5.96 3.41 -1.80
CA ILE A 495 -5.67 2.20 -2.59
C ILE A 495 -4.92 2.62 -3.85
N ARG A 496 -3.70 2.09 -4.03
CA ARG A 496 -2.84 2.34 -5.20
C ARG A 496 -2.13 1.07 -5.65
N ASN A 497 -1.80 0.98 -6.92
CA ASN A 497 -0.82 0.00 -7.41
C ASN A 497 0.58 0.57 -7.20
N PHE A 498 1.47 -0.22 -6.59
CA PHE A 498 2.83 0.23 -6.34
C PHE A 498 3.78 -0.25 -7.43
N ASP A 499 4.56 0.69 -7.99
CA ASP A 499 5.69 0.35 -8.83
C ASP A 499 6.71 -0.46 -8.05
N THR A 500 7.31 -1.45 -8.74
CA THR A 500 8.35 -2.28 -8.14
C THR A 500 9.65 -1.51 -8.04
N ILE A 501 10.04 -1.12 -6.83
CA ILE A 501 11.32 -0.48 -6.56
C ILE A 501 12.42 -1.54 -6.56
N GLU A 502 13.33 -1.47 -7.53
CA GLU A 502 14.53 -2.32 -7.55
C GLU A 502 15.59 -1.72 -6.62
N ALA A 503 15.81 -2.34 -5.48
CA ALA A 503 16.77 -1.89 -4.46
C ALA A 503 18.19 -1.62 -5.04
N SER A 504 18.59 -2.36 -6.07
CA SER A 504 19.88 -2.18 -6.76
C SER A 504 19.98 -0.88 -7.57
N LYS A 505 18.85 -0.30 -8.01
CA LYS A 505 18.83 0.99 -8.73
C LYS A 505 18.86 2.18 -7.78
N VAL A 506 18.35 1.99 -6.57
CA VAL A 506 18.15 3.05 -5.58
C VAL A 506 19.32 3.16 -4.62
N VAL A 507 20.02 2.04 -4.34
CA VAL A 507 21.18 2.05 -3.43
C VAL A 507 22.32 2.84 -4.04
N GLU A 508 22.89 3.72 -3.26
CA GLU A 508 24.05 4.48 -3.68
C GLU A 508 25.36 3.69 -3.53
N ALA A 509 26.25 3.85 -4.52
CA ALA A 509 27.59 3.25 -4.53
C ALA A 509 28.51 3.96 -3.52
N ASN A 510 28.37 3.62 -2.25
CA ASN A 510 29.07 4.24 -1.10
C ASN A 510 30.40 3.59 -0.73
N GLN A 511 30.74 2.48 -1.36
CA GLN A 511 31.96 1.72 -1.14
C GLN A 511 32.85 1.74 -2.39
N LYS A 512 34.15 1.56 -2.20
CA LYS A 512 35.13 1.47 -3.28
C LYS A 512 35.58 0.02 -3.45
N LEU A 513 35.41 -0.51 -4.66
CA LEU A 513 35.85 -1.85 -5.03
C LEU A 513 37.33 -1.81 -5.47
N TYR A 514 38.14 -2.70 -4.95
CA TYR A 514 39.55 -2.85 -5.28
C TYR A 514 39.85 -4.25 -5.78
N ILE A 515 40.95 -4.41 -6.53
CA ILE A 515 41.38 -5.67 -7.10
C ILE A 515 42.87 -5.91 -6.85
N ASN A 516 43.22 -7.10 -6.36
CA ASN A 516 44.58 -7.64 -6.35
C ASN A 516 44.69 -8.70 -7.46
N ARG A 517 45.17 -8.28 -8.63
CA ARG A 517 45.34 -9.18 -9.78
C ARG A 517 46.39 -10.28 -9.57
N ALA A 518 47.40 -10.02 -8.76
CA ALA A 518 48.50 -10.96 -8.51
C ALA A 518 48.02 -12.15 -7.65
N GLU A 519 47.31 -11.85 -6.59
CA GLU A 519 46.81 -12.84 -5.66
C GLU A 519 45.43 -13.39 -6.02
N GLY A 520 44.66 -12.69 -6.87
CA GLY A 520 43.34 -13.11 -7.33
C GLY A 520 42.19 -12.77 -6.36
N PHE A 521 42.33 -11.66 -5.62
CA PHE A 521 41.29 -11.16 -4.71
C PHE A 521 40.63 -9.89 -5.24
N ILE A 522 39.35 -9.74 -4.94
CA ILE A 522 38.62 -8.49 -5.06
C ILE A 522 37.95 -8.17 -3.74
N GLY A 523 37.64 -6.90 -3.46
CA GLY A 523 36.89 -6.52 -2.27
C GLY A 523 36.98 -5.07 -1.90
N THR A 524 36.11 -4.64 -0.99
CA THR A 524 36.03 -3.25 -0.49
C THR A 524 37.07 -2.94 0.59
N GLY A 525 37.60 -3.97 1.26
CA GLY A 525 38.63 -3.87 2.29
C GLY A 525 40.07 -3.77 1.76
N LEU A 526 40.27 -3.96 0.44
CA LEU A 526 41.62 -4.00 -0.19
C LEU A 526 42.15 -2.62 -0.56
N LYS A 527 42.11 -1.66 0.37
CA LYS A 527 42.40 -0.21 0.14
C LYS A 527 43.81 0.10 -0.39
N LYS A 528 44.78 -0.85 -0.35
CA LYS A 528 46.15 -0.69 -0.86
C LYS A 528 46.33 -1.19 -2.29
N ASP A 529 45.33 -1.85 -2.87
CA ASP A 529 45.35 -2.46 -4.18
C ASP A 529 44.71 -1.54 -5.27
N GLU A 530 44.65 -2.00 -6.51
CA GLU A 530 44.10 -1.24 -7.65
C GLU A 530 42.59 -0.93 -7.47
N PHE A 531 42.24 0.35 -7.53
CA PHE A 531 40.84 0.79 -7.52
C PHE A 531 40.14 0.42 -8.82
N VAL A 532 38.95 -0.13 -8.75
CA VAL A 532 38.14 -0.55 -9.91
C VAL A 532 36.97 0.42 -10.16
N CYS A 533 36.05 0.52 -9.22
CA CYS A 533 34.85 1.36 -9.32
C CYS A 533 34.22 1.57 -7.93
N ASN A 534 33.25 2.44 -7.86
CA ASN A 534 32.35 2.51 -6.69
C ASN A 534 31.29 1.40 -6.78
N CYS A 535 30.91 0.85 -5.66
CA CYS A 535 29.87 -0.17 -5.51
C CYS A 535 29.13 -0.02 -4.19
N SER A 536 28.07 -0.77 -4.02
CA SER A 536 27.34 -0.93 -2.75
C SER A 536 27.58 -2.33 -2.16
N ASP A 537 27.15 -2.52 -0.91
CA ASP A 537 27.22 -3.81 -0.20
C ASP A 537 26.25 -4.88 -0.77
N ILE A 538 25.26 -4.47 -1.57
CA ILE A 538 24.29 -5.37 -2.21
C ILE A 538 24.59 -5.63 -3.67
N ASP A 539 25.65 -5.03 -4.24
CA ASP A 539 25.98 -5.19 -5.65
C ASP A 539 26.58 -6.57 -5.93
N ASP A 540 26.26 -7.06 -7.11
CA ASP A 540 26.94 -8.20 -7.71
C ASP A 540 28.10 -7.73 -8.56
N ILE A 541 29.20 -8.46 -8.51
CA ILE A 541 30.43 -8.13 -9.23
C ILE A 541 30.69 -9.20 -10.29
N ILE A 542 30.77 -8.81 -11.57
CA ILE A 542 31.17 -9.70 -12.65
C ILE A 542 32.69 -9.65 -12.84
N VAL A 543 33.31 -10.82 -12.96
CA VAL A 543 34.76 -11.00 -13.12
C VAL A 543 35.04 -11.84 -14.33
N PHE A 544 35.82 -11.30 -15.29
CA PHE A 544 36.31 -12.01 -16.47
C PHE A 544 37.80 -12.40 -16.29
N PHE A 545 38.15 -13.58 -16.84
CA PHE A 545 39.50 -14.14 -16.77
C PHE A 545 40.13 -14.28 -18.16
N LYS A 546 41.48 -14.32 -18.21
CA LYS A 546 42.23 -14.41 -19.47
C LYS A 546 41.96 -15.71 -20.25
N ASP A 547 41.51 -16.78 -19.62
CA ASP A 547 41.15 -18.06 -20.23
C ASP A 547 39.76 -18.06 -20.89
N GLY A 548 38.98 -16.96 -20.77
CA GLY A 548 37.64 -16.80 -21.31
C GLY A 548 36.54 -17.16 -20.35
N LYS A 549 36.86 -17.62 -19.18
CA LYS A 549 35.87 -17.85 -18.12
C LYS A 549 35.44 -16.54 -17.47
N TYR A 550 34.25 -16.53 -16.93
CA TYR A 550 33.74 -15.42 -16.11
C TYR A 550 32.72 -15.92 -15.09
N LYS A 551 32.59 -15.21 -13.99
CA LYS A 551 31.66 -15.52 -12.91
C LYS A 551 31.15 -14.25 -12.23
N MET A 552 30.08 -14.38 -11.46
CA MET A 552 29.49 -13.35 -10.63
C MET A 552 29.69 -13.71 -9.15
N VAL A 553 30.03 -12.73 -8.34
CA VAL A 553 30.14 -12.84 -6.87
C VAL A 553 29.52 -11.63 -6.21
N HIS A 554 28.98 -11.78 -5.00
CA HIS A 554 28.48 -10.64 -4.22
C HIS A 554 29.64 -9.77 -3.72
N ALA A 555 29.39 -8.47 -3.61
CA ALA A 555 30.34 -7.54 -3.02
C ALA A 555 30.64 -7.95 -1.57
N ALA A 556 31.93 -7.99 -1.22
CA ALA A 556 32.41 -8.33 0.11
C ALA A 556 33.73 -7.62 0.42
N ASP A 557 34.16 -7.59 1.70
CA ASP A 557 35.38 -6.94 2.11
C ASP A 557 36.62 -7.55 1.45
N LYS A 558 36.67 -8.88 1.28
CA LYS A 558 37.72 -9.59 0.58
C LYS A 558 37.23 -10.96 0.13
N ILE A 559 37.24 -11.22 -1.16
CA ILE A 559 36.84 -12.51 -1.72
C ILE A 559 37.88 -12.99 -2.75
N PHE A 560 38.25 -14.29 -2.67
CA PHE A 560 39.12 -14.90 -3.67
C PHE A 560 38.27 -15.30 -4.90
N VAL A 561 38.61 -14.74 -6.05
CA VAL A 561 37.93 -15.02 -7.31
C VAL A 561 38.75 -15.85 -8.29
N GLY A 562 40.07 -15.95 -8.09
CA GLY A 562 40.97 -16.70 -8.97
C GLY A 562 42.01 -15.79 -9.60
N LYS A 563 43.09 -16.40 -10.12
CA LYS A 563 44.22 -15.70 -10.76
C LYS A 563 43.88 -15.38 -12.24
N ASN A 564 44.70 -14.52 -12.83
CA ASN A 564 44.58 -14.09 -14.24
C ASN A 564 43.29 -13.28 -14.53
N ILE A 565 42.85 -12.45 -13.62
CA ILE A 565 41.72 -11.56 -13.77
C ILE A 565 41.99 -10.59 -14.93
N LEU A 566 41.04 -10.50 -15.85
CA LEU A 566 41.09 -9.61 -17.01
C LEU A 566 40.32 -8.32 -16.77
N HIS A 567 39.06 -8.43 -16.35
CA HIS A 567 38.13 -7.32 -16.12
C HIS A 567 37.23 -7.57 -14.91
N VAL A 568 36.89 -6.51 -14.18
CA VAL A 568 35.98 -6.52 -13.02
C VAL A 568 35.12 -5.28 -13.11
N GLN A 569 33.80 -5.45 -12.94
CA GLN A 569 32.85 -4.35 -12.83
C GLN A 569 31.62 -4.76 -12.03
N VAL A 570 30.78 -3.78 -11.62
CA VAL A 570 29.45 -4.04 -11.05
C VAL A 570 28.59 -4.67 -12.13
N PHE A 571 27.91 -5.76 -11.80
CA PHE A 571 26.97 -6.45 -12.69
C PHE A 571 25.56 -5.87 -12.53
N LYS A 572 24.97 -5.41 -13.61
CA LYS A 572 23.57 -4.96 -13.68
C LYS A 572 22.70 -6.04 -14.32
N LYS A 573 21.76 -6.55 -13.56
CA LYS A 573 20.79 -7.56 -14.05
C LYS A 573 19.92 -6.96 -15.16
N ASN A 574 19.65 -7.73 -16.21
CA ASN A 574 18.88 -7.32 -17.40
C ASN A 574 19.48 -6.18 -18.22
N ASP A 575 20.74 -5.83 -17.98
CA ASP A 575 21.44 -4.83 -18.80
C ASP A 575 21.78 -5.43 -20.19
N LYS A 576 21.14 -4.87 -21.23
CA LYS A 576 21.40 -5.21 -22.64
C LYS A 576 22.29 -4.17 -23.32
N ARG A 577 22.64 -3.06 -22.66
CA ARG A 577 23.45 -1.96 -23.23
C ARG A 577 24.94 -2.14 -23.00
N THR A 578 25.36 -2.79 -21.91
CA THR A 578 26.76 -3.13 -21.70
C THR A 578 27.19 -4.26 -22.62
N ILE A 579 27.92 -3.92 -23.70
CA ILE A 579 28.42 -4.85 -24.71
C ILE A 579 29.88 -5.16 -24.47
N TYR A 580 30.21 -6.44 -24.45
CA TYR A 580 31.58 -6.93 -24.34
C TYR A 580 32.11 -7.24 -25.74
N ASN A 581 33.14 -6.49 -26.18
CA ASN A 581 33.85 -6.69 -27.43
C ASN A 581 35.08 -7.58 -27.17
N VAL A 582 35.16 -8.72 -27.80
CA VAL A 582 36.15 -9.75 -27.49
C VAL A 582 36.80 -10.32 -28.74
N VAL A 583 38.12 -10.41 -28.72
CA VAL A 583 38.88 -11.27 -29.63
C VAL A 583 39.55 -12.37 -28.82
N TYR A 584 39.31 -13.62 -29.18
CA TYR A 584 39.87 -14.76 -28.48
C TYR A 584 40.47 -15.80 -29.45
N ARG A 585 41.44 -16.56 -28.99
CA ARG A 585 42.01 -17.73 -29.69
C ARG A 585 41.37 -18.99 -29.16
N ASP A 586 40.87 -19.84 -30.02
CA ASP A 586 40.17 -21.07 -29.69
C ASP A 586 41.18 -22.23 -29.59
N GLY A 587 41.58 -22.62 -28.35
CA GLY A 587 42.57 -23.64 -28.07
C GLY A 587 44.04 -23.19 -28.22
N LYS A 588 44.98 -24.07 -27.88
CA LYS A 588 46.40 -23.83 -27.95
C LYS A 588 46.87 -23.92 -29.42
N GLY A 589 47.06 -22.76 -30.09
CA GLY A 589 47.43 -22.68 -31.51
C GLY A 589 46.28 -22.70 -32.50
N GLY A 590 45.03 -22.60 -32.06
CA GLY A 590 43.84 -22.53 -32.86
C GLY A 590 43.59 -21.17 -33.49
N ALA A 591 42.52 -21.06 -34.31
CA ALA A 591 42.10 -19.82 -34.96
C ALA A 591 41.60 -18.79 -33.97
N SER A 592 41.73 -17.50 -34.34
CA SER A 592 41.25 -16.37 -33.52
C SER A 592 39.90 -15.85 -34.08
N TYR A 593 38.98 -15.57 -33.19
CA TYR A 593 37.62 -15.13 -33.49
C TYR A 593 37.34 -13.79 -32.79
N ILE A 594 36.48 -12.98 -33.43
CA ILE A 594 35.97 -11.71 -32.92
C ILE A 594 34.47 -11.84 -32.65
N LYS A 595 34.00 -11.31 -31.56
CA LYS A 595 32.56 -11.31 -31.23
C LYS A 595 32.17 -10.17 -30.30
N ARG A 596 30.88 -9.87 -30.30
CA ARG A 596 30.21 -8.93 -29.40
C ARG A 596 29.05 -9.65 -28.71
N PHE A 597 28.90 -9.41 -27.38
CA PHE A 597 27.79 -10.00 -26.61
C PHE A 597 27.51 -9.20 -25.37
N PHE A 598 26.32 -9.38 -24.82
CA PHE A 598 25.93 -8.88 -23.50
C PHE A 598 25.60 -10.04 -22.55
N VAL A 599 25.50 -9.73 -21.24
CA VAL A 599 25.23 -10.72 -20.19
C VAL A 599 24.02 -10.26 -19.39
N PRO A 600 22.79 -10.68 -19.71
CA PRO A 600 21.58 -10.18 -19.04
C PRO A 600 21.37 -10.79 -17.65
N THR A 601 21.70 -12.08 -17.50
CA THR A 601 21.45 -12.82 -16.27
C THR A 601 22.59 -13.80 -15.94
N MET A 602 22.91 -13.93 -14.65
CA MET A 602 23.88 -14.88 -14.09
C MET A 602 23.42 -15.42 -12.76
N THR A 603 23.93 -16.59 -12.40
CA THR A 603 23.78 -17.19 -11.07
C THR A 603 25.10 -17.00 -10.30
N ALA A 604 25.02 -16.49 -9.07
CA ALA A 604 26.19 -16.26 -8.23
C ALA A 604 26.99 -17.57 -8.01
N GLY A 605 28.33 -17.47 -8.08
CA GLY A 605 29.24 -18.57 -7.87
C GLY A 605 29.39 -19.57 -9.02
N ARG A 606 28.51 -19.54 -10.05
CA ARG A 606 28.62 -20.37 -11.24
C ARG A 606 29.62 -19.80 -12.23
N GLU A 607 30.50 -20.63 -12.78
CA GLU A 607 31.42 -20.25 -13.86
C GLU A 607 30.73 -20.40 -15.22
N TYR A 608 30.95 -19.42 -16.08
CA TYR A 608 30.52 -19.37 -17.47
C TYR A 608 31.74 -19.20 -18.37
N ASP A 609 31.63 -19.49 -19.64
CA ASP A 609 32.69 -19.37 -20.64
C ASP A 609 32.23 -18.52 -21.82
N CYS A 610 32.99 -17.51 -22.19
CA CYS A 610 32.75 -16.72 -23.37
C CYS A 610 33.53 -17.19 -24.62
N THR A 611 34.30 -18.27 -24.53
CA THR A 611 34.93 -18.95 -25.67
C THR A 611 34.09 -20.16 -26.07
N GLN A 612 34.69 -21.12 -26.80
CA GLN A 612 34.04 -22.41 -27.13
C GLN A 612 34.36 -23.50 -26.09
N GLY A 613 35.03 -23.16 -24.99
CA GLY A 613 35.41 -24.13 -23.94
C GLY A 613 36.59 -25.05 -24.34
N THR A 614 37.21 -24.83 -25.49
CA THR A 614 38.36 -25.62 -25.95
C THR A 614 39.55 -25.41 -25.00
N PRO A 615 40.20 -26.48 -24.46
CA PRO A 615 41.32 -26.34 -23.57
C PRO A 615 42.46 -25.52 -24.15
N GLY A 616 42.92 -24.49 -23.41
CA GLY A 616 43.97 -23.57 -23.86
C GLY A 616 43.48 -22.38 -24.68
N SER A 617 42.16 -22.16 -24.73
CA SER A 617 41.58 -20.91 -25.25
C SER A 617 42.04 -19.71 -24.43
N ARG A 618 42.20 -18.55 -25.07
CA ARG A 618 42.69 -17.33 -24.41
C ARG A 618 42.11 -16.09 -25.06
N ILE A 619 41.67 -15.14 -24.21
CA ILE A 619 41.27 -13.80 -24.68
C ILE A 619 42.54 -13.01 -25.04
N LEU A 620 42.52 -12.42 -26.22
CA LEU A 620 43.60 -11.60 -26.78
C LEU A 620 43.28 -10.11 -26.71
N TYR A 621 41.98 -9.75 -26.79
CA TYR A 621 41.49 -8.38 -26.68
C TYR A 621 40.14 -8.41 -25.98
N PHE A 622 39.88 -7.41 -25.11
CA PHE A 622 38.67 -7.31 -24.34
C PHE A 622 38.37 -5.85 -24.01
N THR A 623 37.12 -5.41 -24.30
CA THR A 623 36.57 -4.14 -23.76
C THR A 623 35.16 -4.34 -23.27
N ALA A 624 34.79 -3.56 -22.27
CA ALA A 624 33.41 -3.49 -21.76
C ALA A 624 32.87 -2.10 -22.12
N ASN A 625 31.80 -2.06 -22.91
CA ASN A 625 31.28 -0.86 -23.54
C ASN A 625 29.86 -0.59 -23.01
N PRO A 626 29.66 0.39 -22.09
CA PRO A 626 28.39 0.58 -21.37
C PRO A 626 27.20 1.02 -22.24
N ASN A 627 27.49 1.55 -23.43
CA ASN A 627 26.49 1.96 -24.40
C ASN A 627 26.65 1.29 -25.78
N GLY A 628 27.32 0.14 -25.83
CA GLY A 628 27.50 -0.63 -27.05
C GLY A 628 28.44 0.01 -28.09
N GLU A 629 29.43 0.76 -27.63
CA GLU A 629 30.44 1.39 -28.47
C GLU A 629 31.22 0.32 -29.24
N ALA A 630 31.52 0.63 -30.51
CA ALA A 630 32.19 -0.28 -31.40
C ALA A 630 33.52 0.30 -31.91
N GLU A 631 34.61 -0.07 -31.25
CA GLU A 631 35.94 0.41 -31.60
C GLU A 631 36.55 -0.32 -32.80
N VAL A 632 37.52 0.35 -33.49
CA VAL A 632 38.33 -0.25 -34.52
C VAL A 632 39.66 -0.69 -33.94
N ILE A 633 40.03 -1.95 -34.19
CA ILE A 633 41.27 -2.56 -33.70
C ILE A 633 42.25 -2.89 -34.83
N LYS A 634 43.57 -2.77 -34.52
CA LYS A 634 44.64 -3.22 -35.39
C LYS A 634 45.24 -4.50 -34.83
N VAL A 635 45.08 -5.58 -35.57
CA VAL A 635 45.63 -6.91 -35.27
C VAL A 635 46.95 -7.06 -36.01
N THR A 636 48.03 -7.28 -35.25
CA THR A 636 49.39 -7.57 -35.81
C THR A 636 49.65 -9.06 -35.70
N LEU A 637 49.96 -9.71 -36.80
CA LEU A 637 50.27 -11.14 -36.85
C LEU A 637 51.78 -11.39 -36.52
N GLU A 638 52.10 -12.59 -36.08
CA GLU A 638 53.48 -13.01 -36.01
C GLU A 638 54.12 -13.07 -37.38
N ALA A 639 55.35 -12.56 -37.53
CA ALA A 639 56.02 -12.52 -38.79
C ALA A 639 56.27 -13.93 -39.33
N ASN A 640 55.77 -14.21 -40.53
CA ASN A 640 55.93 -15.47 -41.23
C ASN A 640 56.29 -15.18 -42.71
N PRO A 641 57.34 -15.77 -43.31
CA PRO A 641 57.72 -15.50 -44.66
C PRO A 641 56.61 -15.74 -45.74
N ARG A 642 55.57 -16.50 -45.42
CA ARG A 642 54.43 -16.76 -46.27
C ARG A 642 53.31 -15.75 -46.23
N LEU A 643 53.40 -14.77 -45.32
CA LEU A 643 52.39 -13.74 -45.12
C LEU A 643 52.73 -12.49 -45.96
N ARG A 644 51.82 -12.08 -46.81
CA ARG A 644 51.94 -10.85 -47.60
C ARG A 644 51.63 -9.60 -46.80
N ASN A 645 50.69 -9.72 -45.86
CA ASN A 645 50.30 -8.64 -44.95
C ASN A 645 50.25 -9.15 -43.51
N ILE A 646 50.95 -8.45 -42.58
CA ILE A 646 50.99 -8.78 -41.16
C ILE A 646 50.00 -7.96 -40.36
N PHE A 647 49.28 -7.02 -40.96
CA PHE A 647 48.31 -6.15 -40.28
C PHE A 647 46.91 -6.46 -40.84
N ILE A 648 45.95 -6.62 -39.93
CA ILE A 648 44.54 -6.76 -40.19
C ILE A 648 43.81 -5.71 -39.36
N GLU A 649 42.96 -4.91 -39.97
CA GLU A 649 42.04 -4.01 -39.26
C GLU A 649 40.70 -4.72 -39.14
N LYS A 650 40.08 -4.56 -37.96
CA LYS A 650 38.76 -5.06 -37.68
C LYS A 650 37.94 -3.98 -36.97
N ASP A 651 36.77 -3.72 -37.49
CA ASP A 651 35.78 -2.84 -36.92
C ASP A 651 34.76 -3.68 -36.19
N PHE A 652 34.50 -3.36 -34.89
CA PHE A 652 33.47 -4.05 -34.12
C PHE A 652 32.07 -3.67 -34.58
N SER A 653 31.85 -2.54 -35.25
CA SER A 653 30.51 -2.15 -35.78
C SER A 653 29.99 -3.14 -36.83
N GLU A 654 30.90 -3.76 -37.59
CA GLU A 654 30.58 -4.81 -38.56
C GLU A 654 30.27 -6.18 -37.89
N VAL A 655 30.47 -6.30 -36.59
CA VAL A 655 30.27 -7.54 -35.81
C VAL A 655 28.93 -7.50 -35.10
N GLY A 656 27.95 -8.27 -35.54
CA GLY A 656 26.63 -8.36 -34.90
C GLY A 656 26.71 -8.82 -33.44
N ILE A 657 25.88 -8.22 -32.58
CA ILE A 657 25.74 -8.60 -31.18
C ILE A 657 24.97 -9.92 -31.10
N LYS A 658 25.59 -10.98 -30.56
CA LYS A 658 25.01 -12.33 -30.45
C LYS A 658 25.06 -12.85 -29.04
N GLY A 659 24.45 -14.00 -28.79
CA GLY A 659 24.48 -14.63 -27.46
C GLY A 659 25.90 -14.97 -26.98
N ARG A 660 26.09 -14.98 -25.66
CA ARG A 660 27.39 -15.21 -24.99
C ARG A 660 28.12 -16.50 -25.39
N THR A 661 27.40 -17.52 -25.83
CA THR A 661 27.94 -18.83 -26.29
C THR A 661 28.30 -18.87 -27.76
N SER A 662 28.01 -17.83 -28.56
CA SER A 662 28.33 -17.75 -29.95
C SER A 662 29.84 -17.83 -30.22
N LYS A 663 30.25 -18.49 -31.31
CA LYS A 663 31.66 -18.62 -31.72
C LYS A 663 32.28 -17.30 -32.18
N GLY A 664 31.46 -16.44 -32.82
CA GLY A 664 31.93 -15.20 -33.44
C GLY A 664 32.45 -15.38 -34.86
N ASN A 665 32.94 -14.27 -35.44
CA ASN A 665 33.47 -14.21 -36.80
C ASN A 665 34.98 -14.53 -36.81
N LEU A 666 35.45 -15.25 -37.82
CA LEU A 666 36.87 -15.57 -37.94
C LEU A 666 37.70 -14.30 -38.22
N VAL A 667 38.72 -14.05 -37.41
CA VAL A 667 39.72 -13.00 -37.67
C VAL A 667 40.88 -13.54 -38.51
N THR A 668 41.52 -14.60 -38.00
CA THR A 668 42.66 -15.22 -38.65
C THR A 668 42.93 -16.62 -38.13
N ARG A 669 43.57 -17.48 -38.96
CA ARG A 669 44.13 -18.75 -38.52
C ARG A 669 45.62 -18.64 -38.16
N ASN A 670 46.23 -17.50 -38.43
CA ASN A 670 47.65 -17.26 -38.11
C ASN A 670 47.82 -16.77 -36.67
N PRO A 671 48.95 -17.02 -36.03
CA PRO A 671 49.21 -16.51 -34.67
C PRO A 671 49.22 -14.99 -34.62
N ILE A 672 48.55 -14.44 -33.63
CA ILE A 672 48.50 -12.99 -33.38
C ILE A 672 49.61 -12.62 -32.41
N HIS A 673 50.45 -11.66 -32.80
CA HIS A 673 51.50 -11.09 -31.96
C HIS A 673 50.93 -10.06 -30.99
N ARG A 674 50.10 -9.11 -31.49
CA ARG A 674 49.53 -8.03 -30.70
C ARG A 674 48.23 -7.53 -31.31
N ILE A 675 47.28 -7.10 -30.45
CA ILE A 675 46.10 -6.32 -30.82
C ILE A 675 46.14 -4.96 -30.10
N GLY A 676 45.95 -3.90 -30.86
CA GLY A 676 45.89 -2.53 -30.34
C GLY A 676 44.64 -1.80 -30.78
N LEU A 677 44.15 -0.90 -29.96
CA LEU A 677 43.09 0.02 -30.34
C LEU A 677 43.59 0.96 -31.44
N LYS A 678 42.82 1.14 -32.51
CA LYS A 678 43.13 2.10 -33.58
C LYS A 678 42.31 3.38 -33.41
N SER A 679 40.99 3.24 -33.21
CA SER A 679 40.11 4.37 -32.90
C SER A 679 38.94 3.90 -32.02
N HIS A 680 38.42 4.83 -31.21
CA HIS A 680 37.15 4.64 -30.55
C HIS A 680 36.03 4.72 -31.55
N GLY A 681 34.95 3.95 -31.32
CA GLY A 681 33.79 3.94 -32.20
C GLY A 681 32.57 4.52 -31.46
N HIS A 682 31.52 4.64 -32.23
CA HIS A 682 30.23 5.10 -31.75
C HIS A 682 29.33 3.94 -31.24
N SER A 683 28.27 4.28 -30.54
CA SER A 683 27.27 3.29 -30.13
C SER A 683 26.58 2.67 -31.36
N THR A 684 26.39 1.36 -31.34
CA THR A 684 25.64 0.60 -32.36
C THR A 684 24.23 0.22 -31.86
N LEU A 685 23.82 0.75 -30.72
CA LEU A 685 22.52 0.51 -30.07
C LEU A 685 21.56 1.66 -30.40
N GLY A 686 20.25 1.41 -30.33
CA GLY A 686 19.23 2.44 -30.46
C GLY A 686 19.36 3.53 -29.37
N GLY A 687 18.56 4.56 -29.48
CA GLY A 687 18.59 5.71 -28.61
C GLY A 687 18.56 5.37 -27.11
N ARG A 688 19.00 6.30 -26.30
CA ARG A 688 19.01 6.20 -24.84
C ARG A 688 18.10 7.26 -24.25
N LYS A 689 17.15 6.86 -23.41
CA LYS A 689 16.31 7.79 -22.66
C LYS A 689 17.15 8.53 -21.62
N VAL A 690 16.98 9.83 -21.53
CA VAL A 690 17.72 10.74 -20.63
C VAL A 690 16.74 11.55 -19.83
N TRP A 691 16.96 11.61 -18.52
CA TRP A 691 16.18 12.41 -17.57
C TRP A 691 17.05 13.49 -16.94
N TYR A 692 16.44 14.61 -16.60
CA TYR A 692 17.04 15.71 -15.85
C TYR A 692 16.42 15.77 -14.46
N ASP A 693 17.27 15.70 -13.43
CA ASP A 693 16.88 15.85 -12.04
C ASP A 693 17.22 17.27 -11.55
N PRO A 694 16.21 18.13 -11.34
CA PRO A 694 16.41 19.51 -10.93
C PRO A 694 16.90 19.64 -9.48
N ASP A 695 16.75 18.62 -8.63
CA ASP A 695 17.17 18.70 -7.22
C ASP A 695 18.71 18.64 -7.08
N VAL A 696 19.36 17.99 -8.02
CA VAL A 696 20.82 17.83 -8.06
C VAL A 696 21.45 18.46 -9.29
N ASN A 697 20.69 19.10 -10.17
CA ASN A 697 21.11 19.72 -11.44
C ASN A 697 21.97 18.76 -12.29
N ARG A 698 21.50 17.53 -12.46
CA ARG A 698 22.22 16.50 -13.22
C ARG A 698 21.30 15.69 -14.11
N LEU A 699 21.91 15.10 -15.15
CA LEU A 699 21.24 14.08 -15.94
C LEU A 699 21.35 12.73 -15.26
N ASN A 700 20.40 11.86 -15.60
CA ASN A 700 20.43 10.45 -15.23
C ASN A 700 19.76 9.60 -16.32
N TYR A 701 19.94 8.27 -16.16
CA TYR A 701 19.38 7.26 -17.05
C TYR A 701 18.47 6.27 -16.26
N ASP A 702 18.15 6.63 -15.02
CA ASP A 702 17.51 5.79 -14.02
C ASP A 702 16.05 6.21 -13.76
N GLU A 703 15.44 6.98 -14.67
CA GLU A 703 14.04 7.41 -14.66
C GLU A 703 13.66 8.38 -13.50
N HIS A 704 14.63 9.19 -13.04
CA HIS A 704 14.39 10.20 -12.00
C HIS A 704 14.32 11.61 -12.57
N GLY A 705 13.29 12.37 -12.16
CA GLY A 705 13.04 13.73 -12.61
C GLY A 705 12.30 13.82 -13.95
N ARG A 706 12.59 14.83 -14.77
CA ARG A 706 11.89 15.10 -16.03
C ARG A 706 12.56 14.38 -17.21
N LEU A 707 11.79 13.60 -17.96
CA LEU A 707 12.25 12.98 -19.21
C LEU A 707 12.54 14.06 -20.27
N LEU A 708 13.77 14.09 -20.81
CA LEU A 708 14.17 14.98 -21.90
C LEU A 708 13.98 14.35 -23.28
N GLY A 709 13.78 13.03 -23.37
CA GLY A 709 13.58 12.30 -24.60
C GLY A 709 14.58 11.18 -24.82
N GLU A 710 14.57 10.63 -26.03
CA GLU A 710 15.51 9.60 -26.48
C GLU A 710 16.67 10.24 -27.26
N PHE A 711 17.92 9.92 -26.86
CA PHE A 711 19.14 10.53 -27.39
C PHE A 711 19.99 9.47 -28.12
N PHE A 712 20.47 9.83 -29.28
CA PHE A 712 21.45 9.08 -30.06
C PHE A 712 22.82 9.74 -29.91
N ASP A 713 23.90 9.10 -30.38
CA ASP A 713 25.29 9.55 -30.16
C ASP A 713 25.58 10.98 -30.65
N GLU A 714 24.89 11.44 -31.71
CA GLU A 714 25.05 12.78 -32.27
C GLU A 714 24.21 13.86 -31.56
N ASP A 715 23.27 13.45 -30.75
CA ASP A 715 22.36 14.36 -30.04
C ASP A 715 23.08 15.14 -28.93
N SER A 716 22.59 16.32 -28.69
CA SER A 716 23.12 17.22 -27.67
C SER A 716 21.98 17.82 -26.85
N ILE A 717 22.32 18.42 -25.73
CA ILE A 717 21.38 19.10 -24.82
C ILE A 717 21.58 20.60 -24.98
N LEU A 718 20.47 21.31 -25.16
CA LEU A 718 20.40 22.75 -25.07
C LEU A 718 20.16 23.15 -23.61
N VAL A 719 20.95 24.07 -23.10
CA VAL A 719 20.78 24.69 -21.79
C VAL A 719 20.63 26.21 -21.97
N VAL A 720 19.56 26.77 -21.44
CA VAL A 720 19.26 28.19 -21.47
C VAL A 720 19.05 28.66 -20.03
N LEU A 721 19.73 29.75 -19.66
CA LEU A 721 19.65 30.34 -18.32
C LEU A 721 18.73 31.55 -18.30
N ASP A 722 18.28 31.93 -17.11
CA ASP A 722 17.42 33.08 -16.87
C ASP A 722 18.01 34.42 -17.32
N ASP A 723 19.34 34.53 -17.36
CA ASP A 723 20.09 35.71 -17.76
C ASP A 723 20.29 35.83 -19.28
N GLY A 724 19.67 34.95 -20.07
CA GLY A 724 19.78 34.90 -21.54
C GLY A 724 21.03 34.24 -22.08
N ASN A 725 21.84 33.65 -21.24
CA ASN A 725 22.94 32.83 -21.66
C ASN A 725 22.44 31.44 -22.08
N PHE A 726 23.08 30.87 -23.10
CA PHE A 726 22.83 29.48 -23.50
C PHE A 726 24.12 28.80 -23.96
N TYR A 727 24.12 27.49 -23.92
CA TYR A 727 25.14 26.62 -24.51
C TYR A 727 24.61 25.23 -24.79
N ILE A 728 25.37 24.46 -25.57
CA ILE A 728 25.04 23.09 -25.94
C ILE A 728 26.05 22.15 -25.30
N SER A 729 25.57 21.12 -24.59
CA SER A 729 26.38 20.14 -23.91
C SER A 729 26.08 18.72 -24.39
N THR A 730 26.95 17.78 -24.04
CA THR A 730 26.72 16.37 -24.23
C THR A 730 25.72 15.88 -23.18
N PHE A 731 25.04 14.75 -23.46
CA PHE A 731 24.10 14.13 -22.51
C PHE A 731 24.77 13.17 -21.50
N ASP A 732 25.99 13.45 -21.06
CA ASP A 732 26.70 12.64 -20.06
C ASP A 732 26.11 12.90 -18.67
N ALA A 733 25.73 11.81 -17.94
CA ALA A 733 25.19 11.88 -16.57
C ALA A 733 26.17 12.51 -15.54
N ASN A 734 27.46 12.61 -15.86
CA ASN A 734 28.43 13.30 -15.00
C ASN A 734 28.37 14.83 -15.10
N ASN A 735 27.71 15.37 -16.13
CA ASN A 735 27.54 16.79 -16.27
C ASN A 735 26.72 17.36 -15.12
N HIS A 736 27.22 18.49 -14.59
CA HIS A 736 26.51 19.30 -13.57
C HIS A 736 26.14 20.63 -14.24
N TYR A 737 24.88 21.00 -14.02
CA TYR A 737 24.30 22.21 -14.62
C TYR A 737 24.11 23.28 -13.55
N GLU A 738 23.82 24.49 -14.00
CA GLU A 738 23.66 25.68 -13.16
C GLU A 738 22.32 25.68 -12.41
N ASP A 739 22.25 26.44 -11.31
CA ASP A 739 21.03 26.55 -10.49
C ASP A 739 19.93 27.41 -11.15
N ASN A 740 20.29 28.30 -12.09
CA ASN A 740 19.39 29.26 -12.74
C ASN A 740 18.96 28.83 -14.16
N ILE A 741 18.75 27.53 -14.37
CA ILE A 741 18.29 27.01 -15.66
C ILE A 741 16.83 27.39 -15.90
N LYS A 742 16.60 28.04 -17.05
CA LYS A 742 15.24 28.31 -17.56
C LYS A 742 14.73 27.15 -18.42
N ILE A 743 15.58 26.64 -19.34
CA ILE A 743 15.23 25.57 -20.24
C ILE A 743 16.41 24.59 -20.33
N ILE A 744 16.11 23.32 -20.23
CA ILE A 744 17.01 22.22 -20.55
C ILE A 744 16.22 21.17 -21.35
N GLU A 745 16.67 20.87 -22.55
CA GLU A 745 15.98 19.96 -23.46
C GLU A 745 16.95 19.36 -24.51
N LYS A 746 16.47 18.43 -25.30
CA LYS A 746 17.20 17.92 -26.47
C LYS A 746 17.35 19.07 -27.47
N TRP A 747 18.58 19.32 -27.93
CA TRP A 747 18.84 20.38 -28.89
C TRP A 747 18.34 20.01 -30.27
N ASP A 748 17.54 20.92 -30.85
CA ASP A 748 17.06 20.84 -32.24
C ASP A 748 17.60 22.08 -32.98
N PRO A 749 18.43 21.88 -34.03
CA PRO A 749 19.04 22.95 -34.80
C PRO A 749 18.01 23.77 -35.60
N ASP A 750 16.86 23.20 -35.91
CA ASP A 750 15.84 23.82 -36.76
C ASP A 750 14.78 24.58 -35.95
N LYS A 751 14.77 24.38 -34.65
CA LYS A 751 13.82 25.00 -33.71
C LYS A 751 13.99 26.52 -33.66
N VAL A 752 12.89 27.22 -33.91
CA VAL A 752 12.85 28.69 -33.89
C VAL A 752 12.38 29.19 -32.53
N TRP A 753 13.16 30.02 -31.92
CA TRP A 753 12.88 30.70 -30.65
C TRP A 753 12.42 32.11 -30.87
N THR A 754 11.43 32.54 -30.13
CA THR A 754 10.95 33.93 -30.09
C THR A 754 11.18 34.50 -28.70
N ALA A 755 11.96 35.57 -28.63
CA ALA A 755 12.26 36.29 -27.39
C ALA A 755 11.64 37.69 -27.42
N VAL A 756 10.99 38.05 -26.33
CA VAL A 756 10.53 39.38 -26.02
C VAL A 756 11.42 39.95 -24.92
N LEU A 757 12.04 41.09 -25.13
CA LEU A 757 13.05 41.64 -24.21
C LEU A 757 13.03 43.17 -24.18
N PHE A 758 13.44 43.73 -23.05
CA PHE A 758 13.82 45.14 -22.95
C PHE A 758 15.30 45.29 -23.27
N ASP A 759 15.61 46.06 -24.31
CA ASP A 759 16.98 46.30 -24.78
C ASP A 759 17.50 47.61 -24.22
N ALA A 760 18.37 47.53 -23.19
CA ALA A 760 18.94 48.70 -22.53
C ALA A 760 19.90 49.51 -23.40
N ASP A 761 20.53 48.91 -24.43
CA ASP A 761 21.40 49.61 -25.38
C ASP A 761 20.62 50.47 -26.35
N ASN A 762 19.33 50.27 -26.46
CA ASN A 762 18.44 50.90 -27.41
C ASN A 762 17.26 51.66 -26.75
N GLY A 763 17.51 52.29 -25.63
CA GLY A 763 16.56 53.16 -24.94
C GLY A 763 15.55 52.41 -24.05
N ASP A 764 15.91 51.23 -23.59
CA ASP A 764 15.10 50.38 -22.67
C ASP A 764 13.67 50.14 -23.19
N CYS A 765 13.56 50.02 -24.54
CA CYS A 765 12.30 49.70 -25.22
C CYS A 765 12.08 48.23 -25.37
N LEU A 766 10.82 47.83 -25.57
CA LEU A 766 10.45 46.45 -25.84
C LEU A 766 10.83 46.05 -27.27
N TYR A 767 11.63 45.00 -27.39
CA TYR A 767 12.04 44.37 -28.64
C TYR A 767 11.56 42.94 -28.74
N LEU A 768 11.23 42.55 -29.96
CA LEU A 768 10.92 41.16 -30.32
C LEU A 768 11.96 40.66 -31.32
N LYS A 769 12.45 39.44 -31.11
CA LYS A 769 13.38 38.78 -32.03
C LYS A 769 13.05 37.31 -32.17
N ARG A 770 13.30 36.79 -33.41
CA ARG A 770 13.16 35.40 -33.74
C ARG A 770 14.47 34.85 -34.24
N PHE A 771 14.94 33.73 -33.72
CA PHE A 771 16.26 33.21 -34.00
C PHE A 771 16.32 31.69 -33.75
N ARG A 772 17.39 31.05 -34.31
CA ARG A 772 17.75 29.67 -33.97
C ARG A 772 18.97 29.69 -33.05
N MET A 773 19.05 28.72 -32.14
CA MET A 773 20.18 28.56 -31.26
C MET A 773 21.27 27.71 -31.95
N GLU A 774 22.40 28.33 -32.28
CA GLU A 774 23.48 27.67 -33.02
C GLU A 774 24.30 26.73 -32.15
N ALA A 775 24.81 25.62 -32.71
CA ALA A 775 25.65 24.66 -32.02
C ALA A 775 26.93 25.30 -31.50
N THR A 776 27.05 25.44 -30.19
CA THR A 776 28.22 26.04 -29.52
C THR A 776 28.44 25.40 -28.15
N LYS A 777 29.71 25.08 -27.86
CA LYS A 777 30.14 24.64 -26.52
C LYS A 777 30.57 25.81 -25.61
N ARG A 778 30.56 27.03 -26.15
CA ARG A 778 30.87 28.24 -25.37
C ARG A 778 29.59 28.98 -25.04
N TRP A 779 29.57 29.62 -23.91
CA TRP A 779 28.51 30.52 -23.53
C TRP A 779 28.23 31.57 -24.61
N GLN A 780 27.00 31.71 -25.01
CA GLN A 780 26.49 32.72 -25.89
C GLN A 780 25.28 33.40 -25.22
N ASN A 781 25.09 34.67 -25.53
CA ASN A 781 23.96 35.44 -24.99
C ASN A 781 23.09 35.95 -26.14
N TYR A 782 21.77 35.71 -26.06
CA TYR A 782 20.84 36.20 -27.08
C TYR A 782 20.12 37.45 -26.68
N ILE A 783 20.23 37.98 -25.43
CA ILE A 783 19.65 39.23 -24.96
C ILE A 783 20.57 40.37 -25.35
N GLY A 784 21.87 40.19 -25.22
CA GLY A 784 22.91 41.25 -25.42
C GLY A 784 23.90 41.32 -24.25
N GLU A 785 24.98 42.07 -24.39
CA GLU A 785 26.04 42.16 -23.36
C GLU A 785 25.72 43.16 -22.23
N ASN A 786 24.66 43.96 -22.38
CA ASN A 786 24.28 44.93 -21.37
C ASN A 786 23.49 44.30 -20.21
N PRO A 787 24.03 44.32 -18.97
CA PRO A 787 23.39 43.66 -17.84
C PRO A 787 22.05 44.30 -17.40
N LYS A 788 21.69 45.45 -17.94
CA LYS A 788 20.41 46.10 -17.70
C LYS A 788 19.31 45.63 -18.67
N SER A 789 19.66 44.93 -19.76
CA SER A 789 18.68 44.32 -20.65
C SER A 789 17.96 43.19 -19.93
N LYS A 790 16.65 43.10 -20.11
CA LYS A 790 15.82 42.12 -19.38
C LYS A 790 15.04 41.27 -20.35
N LEU A 791 15.12 39.96 -20.16
CA LEU A 791 14.24 38.99 -20.83
C LEU A 791 12.84 39.08 -20.20
N VAL A 792 11.81 39.34 -21.00
CA VAL A 792 10.42 39.31 -20.58
C VAL A 792 9.88 37.88 -20.81
N MET A 793 10.07 37.34 -22.03
CA MET A 793 9.57 36.03 -22.41
C MET A 793 10.46 35.36 -23.45
N LEU A 794 10.58 34.05 -23.34
CA LEU A 794 11.19 33.20 -24.35
C LEU A 794 10.21 32.05 -24.61
N THR A 795 9.81 31.86 -25.86
CA THR A 795 8.90 30.82 -26.27
C THR A 795 9.39 30.10 -27.55
N ASP A 796 9.07 28.85 -27.66
CA ASP A 796 9.30 28.01 -28.84
C ASP A 796 7.98 27.69 -29.57
N THR A 797 6.86 28.27 -29.11
CA THR A 797 5.54 28.11 -29.73
C THR A 797 5.61 28.41 -31.22
N PRO A 798 5.16 27.52 -32.11
CA PRO A 798 5.02 27.81 -33.54
C PRO A 798 3.99 28.92 -33.72
N PHE A 799 4.35 29.94 -34.53
CA PHE A 799 3.49 31.12 -34.80
C PHE A 799 3.02 31.87 -33.55
N PRO A 800 3.93 32.29 -32.63
CA PRO A 800 3.53 32.85 -31.35
C PRO A 800 2.91 34.23 -31.55
N ARG A 801 1.87 34.53 -30.76
CA ARG A 801 1.16 35.80 -30.71
C ARG A 801 1.28 36.40 -29.34
N PHE A 802 1.39 37.72 -29.28
CA PHE A 802 1.56 38.44 -28.03
C PHE A 802 0.55 39.57 -27.90
N GLU A 803 -0.02 39.75 -26.72
CA GLU A 803 -0.74 40.96 -26.29
C GLU A 803 0.19 41.81 -25.42
N VAL A 804 0.41 43.03 -25.83
CA VAL A 804 1.26 43.98 -25.12
C VAL A 804 0.38 45.11 -24.52
N SER A 805 0.27 45.10 -23.20
CA SER A 805 -0.49 46.10 -22.44
C SER A 805 0.36 47.34 -22.26
N LEU A 806 -0.17 48.50 -22.65
CA LEU A 806 0.53 49.78 -22.62
C LEU A 806 0.17 50.59 -21.37
N ALA A 807 1.10 51.42 -20.89
CA ALA A 807 0.85 52.35 -19.81
C ALA A 807 -0.19 53.43 -20.24
N PRO A 808 -1.07 53.87 -19.33
CA PRO A 808 -2.04 54.88 -19.60
C PRO A 808 -1.39 56.21 -19.97
N THR A 809 -2.05 57.05 -20.77
CA THR A 809 -1.56 58.35 -21.09
C THR A 809 -2.39 59.40 -20.34
N THR A 810 -1.73 60.45 -19.86
CA THR A 810 -2.42 61.56 -19.22
C THR A 810 -2.87 62.53 -20.30
N ALA A 811 -4.16 62.78 -20.44
CA ALA A 811 -4.72 63.79 -21.33
C ALA A 811 -4.37 65.17 -20.79
N PRO A 812 -4.42 66.25 -21.66
CA PRO A 812 -4.12 67.66 -21.27
C PRO A 812 -4.99 68.14 -20.11
N ASP A 813 -6.14 67.49 -19.86
CA ASP A 813 -7.07 67.83 -18.77
C ASP A 813 -6.79 67.10 -17.46
N GLY A 814 -5.72 66.26 -17.41
CA GLY A 814 -5.33 65.51 -16.23
C GLY A 814 -6.02 64.14 -16.07
N THR A 815 -6.88 63.73 -17.00
CA THR A 815 -7.50 62.41 -16.97
C THR A 815 -6.61 61.33 -17.53
N GLU A 816 -6.52 60.17 -16.83
CA GLU A 816 -5.82 58.99 -17.33
C GLU A 816 -6.69 58.24 -18.36
N MET A 817 -6.19 58.15 -19.57
CA MET A 817 -6.81 57.35 -20.64
C MET A 817 -6.00 56.07 -20.84
N GLN A 818 -6.67 54.94 -20.73
CA GLN A 818 -6.08 53.61 -21.04
C GLN A 818 -5.88 53.50 -22.56
N ARG A 819 -4.71 52.99 -22.94
CA ARG A 819 -4.42 52.67 -24.34
C ARG A 819 -4.88 51.25 -24.66
N PRO A 820 -5.43 50.99 -25.86
CA PRO A 820 -5.74 49.63 -26.27
C PRO A 820 -4.46 48.79 -26.31
N PRO A 821 -4.52 47.51 -25.92
CA PRO A 821 -3.38 46.62 -26.03
C PRO A 821 -3.00 46.40 -27.50
N LEU A 822 -1.71 46.10 -27.73
CA LEU A 822 -1.21 45.76 -29.06
C LEU A 822 -1.17 44.26 -29.22
N GLU A 823 -1.88 43.72 -30.18
CA GLU A 823 -1.74 42.34 -30.58
C GLU A 823 -0.69 42.21 -31.69
N ILE A 824 0.24 41.28 -31.54
CA ILE A 824 1.38 41.09 -32.45
C ILE A 824 1.47 39.62 -32.82
N ASP A 825 1.38 39.31 -34.12
CA ASP A 825 1.82 38.03 -34.67
C ASP A 825 3.34 38.14 -34.93
N ALA A 826 4.11 37.30 -34.23
CA ALA A 826 5.56 37.40 -34.26
C ALA A 826 6.15 37.06 -35.63
N GLU A 827 5.50 36.18 -36.43
CA GLU A 827 5.98 35.78 -37.73
C GLU A 827 5.80 36.88 -38.77
N GLU A 828 4.65 37.53 -38.74
CA GLU A 828 4.38 38.68 -39.61
C GLU A 828 5.19 39.93 -39.19
N PHE A 829 5.48 39.99 -37.87
CA PHE A 829 6.21 41.15 -37.32
C PHE A 829 7.70 41.10 -37.63
N ILE A 830 8.36 39.94 -37.46
CA ILE A 830 9.82 39.83 -37.67
C ILE A 830 10.21 38.45 -38.25
N ALA A 831 11.01 38.46 -39.30
CA ALA A 831 11.61 37.22 -39.85
C ALA A 831 12.69 36.64 -38.91
N VAL A 832 12.92 35.31 -39.02
CA VAL A 832 13.99 34.60 -38.29
C VAL A 832 15.36 35.14 -38.73
N LYS A 833 16.20 35.50 -37.74
CA LYS A 833 17.58 36.00 -37.95
C LYS A 833 18.54 35.25 -37.01
N GLY A 834 19.86 35.51 -37.17
CA GLY A 834 20.83 34.98 -36.22
C GLY A 834 20.60 35.49 -34.79
N PHE A 835 20.92 34.70 -33.80
CA PHE A 835 20.67 35.01 -32.38
C PHE A 835 21.37 36.29 -31.87
N LYS A 836 22.43 36.77 -32.52
CA LYS A 836 23.12 38.02 -32.22
C LYS A 836 22.46 39.22 -32.92
N ALA A 837 21.50 39.03 -33.80
CA ALA A 837 20.86 40.10 -34.50
C ALA A 837 19.99 40.93 -33.52
N LYS A 838 19.98 42.26 -33.76
CA LYS A 838 19.08 43.14 -33.03
C LYS A 838 17.64 42.79 -33.35
N GLY A 839 16.78 42.71 -32.33
CA GLY A 839 15.34 42.55 -32.51
C GLY A 839 14.67 43.74 -33.23
N LYS A 840 13.39 43.64 -33.52
CA LYS A 840 12.55 44.72 -34.01
C LYS A 840 11.80 45.34 -32.83
N ARG A 841 11.87 46.67 -32.69
CA ARG A 841 11.19 47.40 -31.62
C ARG A 841 9.68 47.27 -31.79
N VAL A 842 9.01 46.89 -30.70
CA VAL A 842 7.57 46.67 -30.67
C VAL A 842 6.81 47.97 -30.56
N THR A 843 7.20 48.82 -29.61
CA THR A 843 6.53 50.10 -29.35
C THR A 843 7.53 51.13 -28.81
N THR A 844 7.15 52.38 -28.86
CA THR A 844 7.84 53.50 -28.18
C THR A 844 7.16 53.89 -26.87
N PHE A 845 6.04 53.30 -26.54
CA PHE A 845 5.28 53.57 -25.32
C PHE A 845 5.78 52.67 -24.19
N ASP A 846 5.56 53.11 -22.97
CA ASP A 846 5.86 52.34 -21.80
C ASP A 846 4.91 51.12 -21.72
N VAL A 847 5.49 49.94 -21.49
CA VAL A 847 4.79 48.64 -21.47
C VAL A 847 4.56 48.20 -20.02
N LEU A 848 3.34 47.81 -19.69
CA LEU A 848 2.97 47.29 -18.37
C LEU A 848 3.13 45.79 -18.28
N ASP A 849 2.68 45.09 -19.32
CA ASP A 849 2.67 43.62 -19.31
C ASP A 849 2.73 43.07 -20.74
N VAL A 850 3.22 41.82 -20.88
CA VAL A 850 3.25 41.06 -22.15
C VAL A 850 2.75 39.66 -21.87
N LYS A 851 1.71 39.26 -22.60
CA LYS A 851 1.13 37.92 -22.51
C LYS A 851 1.20 37.22 -23.84
N GLU A 852 1.54 35.93 -23.80
CA GLU A 852 1.43 35.04 -24.98
C GLU A 852 -0.04 34.68 -25.18
N LEU A 853 -0.53 34.81 -26.40
CA LEU A 853 -1.88 34.40 -26.80
C LEU A 853 -1.81 33.08 -27.54
N GLU A 854 -2.91 32.34 -27.56
CA GLU A 854 -3.01 31.10 -28.33
C GLU A 854 -2.75 31.38 -29.83
N PRO A 855 -1.92 30.54 -30.48
CA PRO A 855 -1.63 30.70 -31.91
C PRO A 855 -2.90 30.45 -32.74
N THR A 856 -3.10 31.27 -33.77
CA THR A 856 -4.23 31.11 -34.72
C THR A 856 -3.88 30.18 -35.89
N ARG A 857 -2.63 29.77 -35.99
CA ARG A 857 -2.09 28.84 -37.02
C ARG A 857 -1.33 27.75 -36.33
N PHE A 858 -1.45 26.51 -36.86
CA PHE A 858 -0.71 25.37 -36.38
C PHE A 858 0.17 24.84 -37.50
N PRO A 859 1.39 24.29 -37.21
CA PRO A 859 2.19 23.64 -38.24
C PRO A 859 1.40 22.49 -38.86
N GLU A 860 1.46 22.34 -40.17
CA GLU A 860 0.92 21.16 -40.85
C GLU A 860 1.66 19.93 -40.30
N PRO A 861 0.95 18.84 -39.96
CA PRO A 861 1.62 17.61 -39.55
C PRO A 861 2.57 17.17 -40.66
N GLU A 862 3.84 16.95 -40.32
CA GLU A 862 4.82 16.37 -41.26
C GLU A 862 4.22 15.07 -41.79
N LYS A 863 4.04 15.00 -43.13
CA LYS A 863 3.74 13.74 -43.78
C LYS A 863 4.97 12.87 -43.61
N GLU A 864 4.83 11.78 -42.89
CA GLU A 864 5.80 10.69 -42.95
C GLU A 864 5.98 10.38 -44.42
N GLU A 865 7.14 10.71 -45.00
CA GLU A 865 7.52 10.27 -46.31
C GLU A 865 7.60 8.75 -46.25
N GLY A 866 6.53 8.10 -46.77
CA GLY A 866 6.53 6.69 -47.03
C GLY A 866 7.62 6.40 -48.04
N GLU A 867 8.55 5.55 -47.71
CA GLU A 867 9.47 4.92 -48.65
C GLU A 867 8.63 4.23 -49.73
N ASP A 868 8.54 4.87 -50.91
CA ASP A 868 8.16 4.21 -52.14
C ASP A 868 9.32 3.28 -52.58
N GLY A 869 9.32 2.08 -52.03
CA GLY A 869 10.13 0.98 -52.51
C GLY A 869 9.32 0.11 -53.47
N GLU A 870 9.61 0.21 -54.74
CA GLU A 870 9.13 -0.70 -55.79
C GLU A 870 9.40 -2.15 -55.39
N GLY A 871 8.41 -3.00 -55.71
CA GLY A 871 8.39 -4.39 -55.36
C GLY A 871 9.46 -5.23 -56.09
N ASP A 872 9.79 -6.29 -55.44
CA ASP A 872 10.06 -7.58 -56.09
C ASP A 872 9.59 -8.72 -55.19
N ASP A 873 8.78 -9.57 -55.76
CA ASP A 873 8.19 -10.76 -55.16
C ASP A 873 9.25 -11.72 -54.62
N ALA A 874 9.25 -11.97 -53.34
CA ALA A 874 9.70 -13.26 -52.80
C ALA A 874 8.93 -13.58 -51.51
N GLU A 875 8.00 -14.52 -51.65
CA GLU A 875 7.37 -15.21 -50.54
C GLU A 875 8.46 -15.74 -49.58
N ASP A 876 8.52 -15.19 -48.37
CA ASP A 876 9.13 -15.90 -47.27
C ASP A 876 8.13 -15.95 -46.09
N THR A 877 7.40 -17.06 -46.07
CA THR A 877 6.48 -17.45 -44.99
C THR A 877 7.30 -17.84 -43.78
N ASN A 878 7.61 -16.87 -42.89
CA ASN A 878 7.97 -17.14 -41.51
C ASN A 878 6.80 -16.71 -40.62
N LEU A 879 5.80 -17.58 -40.55
CA LEU A 879 4.79 -17.57 -39.52
C LEU A 879 5.50 -17.89 -38.19
N ASP A 880 5.44 -16.96 -37.24
CA ASP A 880 5.79 -17.20 -35.84
C ASP A 880 4.94 -18.38 -35.32
N PRO A 881 5.54 -19.53 -34.96
CA PRO A 881 4.78 -20.71 -34.55
C PRO A 881 4.00 -20.54 -33.24
N ASP A 882 4.16 -19.42 -32.53
CA ASP A 882 3.53 -19.19 -31.23
C ASP A 882 2.42 -18.12 -31.25
N ALA A 883 2.06 -17.58 -32.40
CA ALA A 883 0.97 -16.65 -32.56
C ALA A 883 -0.39 -17.33 -32.32
N GLY A 884 -0.92 -17.22 -31.09
CA GLY A 884 -2.22 -17.78 -30.65
C GLY A 884 -2.18 -18.65 -29.42
N LYS A 885 -1.01 -18.89 -28.83
CA LYS A 885 -0.88 -19.64 -27.58
C LYS A 885 -0.86 -18.72 -26.38
N SER A 886 -1.47 -19.16 -25.27
CA SER A 886 -1.36 -18.44 -23.99
C SER A 886 0.06 -18.54 -23.43
N GLN A 887 0.49 -17.56 -22.64
CA GLN A 887 1.81 -17.58 -21.97
C GLN A 887 2.07 -18.88 -21.19
N GLN A 888 1.03 -19.50 -20.65
CA GLN A 888 1.14 -20.75 -19.89
C GLN A 888 1.42 -21.94 -20.84
N GLN A 889 0.81 -21.98 -21.99
CA GLN A 889 1.04 -23.03 -22.99
C GLN A 889 2.48 -23.01 -23.54
N VAL A 890 3.04 -21.82 -23.71
CA VAL A 890 4.45 -21.66 -24.13
C VAL A 890 5.42 -22.13 -23.05
N ILE A 891 5.10 -21.86 -21.78
CA ILE A 891 5.90 -22.31 -20.63
C ILE A 891 5.83 -23.84 -20.48
N ASP A 892 4.68 -24.45 -20.63
CA ASP A 892 4.46 -25.89 -20.48
C ASP A 892 5.19 -26.67 -21.60
N GLU A 893 5.21 -26.18 -22.84
CA GLU A 893 6.00 -26.75 -23.93
C GLU A 893 7.52 -26.59 -23.72
N MET A 894 7.97 -25.46 -23.19
CA MET A 894 9.38 -25.23 -22.88
C MET A 894 9.91 -26.04 -21.69
N THR A 895 9.04 -26.41 -20.77
CA THR A 895 9.40 -27.17 -19.55
C THR A 895 9.14 -28.67 -19.63
N GLY A 896 8.45 -29.15 -20.68
CA GLY A 896 8.15 -30.57 -20.88
C GLY A 896 7.12 -31.11 -19.88
N GLN A 897 6.33 -30.27 -19.24
CA GLN A 897 5.24 -30.68 -18.35
C GLN A 897 3.97 -30.90 -19.15
N LEU A 898 3.54 -32.16 -19.23
CA LEU A 898 2.23 -32.55 -19.74
C LEU A 898 1.16 -32.30 -18.66
N ASN A 899 0.17 -31.46 -18.99
CA ASN A 899 -1.03 -31.33 -18.17
C ASN A 899 -1.84 -32.62 -18.15
N LEU A 900 -1.96 -33.25 -16.99
CA LEU A 900 -2.65 -34.53 -16.75
C LEU A 900 -4.15 -34.35 -16.42
N PHE A 901 -4.71 -33.14 -16.61
CA PHE A 901 -6.12 -32.85 -16.31
C PHE A 901 -6.79 -32.11 -17.47
N THR A 902 -7.16 -32.84 -18.52
CA THR A 902 -8.29 -32.50 -19.35
C THR A 902 -9.34 -33.56 -19.14
N GLU A 903 -10.31 -33.27 -18.27
CA GLU A 903 -11.53 -34.05 -18.21
C GLU A 903 -12.35 -33.84 -19.49
N ASN A 904 -12.68 -34.93 -20.16
CA ASN A 904 -13.66 -35.00 -21.21
C ASN A 904 -15.05 -34.68 -20.65
N GLU A 905 -15.62 -33.52 -21.01
CA GLU A 905 -17.07 -33.38 -21.06
C GLU A 905 -17.54 -33.88 -22.43
N ASP A 906 -18.01 -35.16 -22.45
CA ASP A 906 -19.01 -35.71 -23.36
C ASP A 906 -19.35 -37.11 -22.89
N LEU A 907 -20.37 -37.21 -22.06
CA LEU A 907 -21.41 -38.29 -22.03
C LEU A 907 -22.42 -37.93 -20.94
#